data_51bb44143904ee1201d241bac52ece39
#
_entry.id   51bb44143904ee1201d241bac52ece39
#
_cell.length_a   1.000
_cell.length_b   1.000
_cell.length_c   1.000
_cell.angle_alpha   90.00
_cell.angle_beta   90.00
_cell.angle_gamma   90.00
#
_symmetry.space_group_name_H-M   'P 1'
#
loop_
_entity.id
_entity.type
_entity.pdbx_description
1 polymer ?
#
loop_
_entity_poly.entity_id
_entity_poly.type
_entity_poly.pdbx_seq_one_letter_code
_entity_poly.pdbx_strand_id
1 'polypeptide(L)'
;MNIPALSRLRHLPRDARDTLFHLAVIGWTVLPHLLHLPIWCAVMVGGVLAWRGRLAWTGGPLPSRWLVSGLLVLAAALTIWRERALLGKEAGVTMLVVLLALKTLELRARRDALVVFFLGFFLVLTHFLYSQSLGTGLWMLVALWGLLTALVLAHMPVGKPTLGRAGAVAAQAAVLGVPVMVVMFLLFPRIGPLWGLPQDAIGRTGLSGSMQLGGVAQLANDDSVAMRVRFFGPPPRPDQMYFRGPVLSTFDGREWTRLVPTVPVEQRPRASFVLEGAPLRYEVTMEPSRLPLLPLLEVTPDRDDAKPSLPGYLLTLRPDAQWQTDRPLGDRLRFEARAWLQHRHGPFEDILGLRDLVDLPGGFNPRTMEWAAALRARPEYADADAPTLVAAVLRHIREGGFTYTLEPGTYGKNAVDEFWLDRKLGFCEHFAAAFVVVMRTLDVPARIVTGYQGSDPTPVDGYWIVRQSHAHAWAEYWMPGRGWVRVDPTAAVAPDRVQRSRSLQPAPGLVAGAFRGIDPALAERLRANWEAMNNRWNQWVLNYSRARQFSLLEQLGFERPSWQDLAKLLVGVLSLASLAGAAWAWWDRRRQDPWQRLQGRVQQRLARVGVAVHPHDPPRARASRVRAVLGRRGQALAELLDALDRQRYGSTPAGTPQRGWWRAFAAAARALPPGLPEGVPTGPTRAGPR
;
A
#
# COMPACT_ATOMS: atom_id res chain seq x y z
N MET A 1 5.59 -21.33 30.68
CA MET A 1 5.71 -22.43 29.71
C MET A 1 7.12 -22.37 29.09
N ASN A 2 8.04 -23.22 29.58
CA ASN A 2 9.40 -23.32 29.01
C ASN A 2 9.31 -24.18 27.74
N ILE A 3 9.30 -23.56 26.60
CA ILE A 3 9.31 -24.25 25.29
C ILE A 3 10.73 -24.80 25.10
N PRO A 4 10.92 -26.14 25.06
CA PRO A 4 12.26 -26.76 25.00
C PRO A 4 13.08 -26.37 23.75
N ALA A 5 12.42 -25.84 22.72
CA ALA A 5 13.08 -25.31 21.52
C ALA A 5 13.87 -24.00 21.78
N LEU A 6 13.38 -23.12 22.69
CA LEU A 6 14.03 -21.85 23.01
C LEU A 6 15.34 -22.02 23.82
N SER A 7 15.42 -23.07 24.65
CA SER A 7 16.65 -23.36 25.39
C SER A 7 17.77 -23.86 24.47
N ARG A 8 17.45 -24.64 23.45
CA ARG A 8 18.42 -25.13 22.44
C ARG A 8 19.02 -24.00 21.58
N LEU A 9 18.23 -22.95 21.27
CA LEU A 9 18.70 -21.78 20.50
C LEU A 9 19.84 -21.02 21.21
N ARG A 10 19.90 -21.04 22.55
CA ARG A 10 20.97 -20.38 23.34
C ARG A 10 22.33 -21.09 23.21
N HIS A 11 22.34 -22.37 22.88
CA HIS A 11 23.56 -23.19 22.78
C HIS A 11 24.15 -23.27 21.37
N LEU A 12 23.42 -22.74 20.36
CA LEU A 12 23.92 -22.74 18.98
C LEU A 12 25.20 -21.92 18.82
N PRO A 13 26.11 -22.33 17.91
CA PRO A 13 27.19 -21.47 17.44
C PRO A 13 26.65 -20.12 16.95
N ARG A 14 27.45 -19.06 17.12
CA ARG A 14 27.03 -17.69 16.76
C ARG A 14 26.53 -17.63 15.30
N ASP A 15 27.30 -18.21 14.38
CA ASP A 15 26.99 -18.12 12.92
C ASP A 15 25.67 -18.83 12.58
N ALA A 16 25.39 -19.96 13.24
CA ALA A 16 24.13 -20.67 13.05
C ALA A 16 22.94 -19.86 13.58
N ARG A 17 23.06 -19.31 14.80
CA ARG A 17 22.02 -18.45 15.42
C ARG A 17 21.73 -17.21 14.57
N ASP A 18 22.79 -16.50 14.16
CA ASP A 18 22.67 -15.25 13.40
C ASP A 18 22.09 -15.54 12.01
N THR A 19 22.45 -16.67 11.36
CA THR A 19 21.86 -17.11 10.10
C THR A 19 20.37 -17.45 10.27
N LEU A 20 19.99 -18.23 11.30
CA LEU A 20 18.58 -18.56 11.53
C LEU A 20 17.74 -17.33 11.80
N PHE A 21 18.25 -16.38 12.61
CA PHE A 21 17.59 -15.10 12.80
C PHE A 21 17.38 -14.35 11.49
N HIS A 22 18.41 -14.28 10.65
CA HIS A 22 18.35 -13.63 9.34
C HIS A 22 17.30 -14.29 8.43
N LEU A 23 17.27 -15.63 8.39
CA LEU A 23 16.27 -16.37 7.61
C LEU A 23 14.84 -16.11 8.12
N ALA A 24 14.66 -16.01 9.44
CA ALA A 24 13.36 -15.66 10.04
C ALA A 24 12.92 -14.25 9.63
N VAL A 25 13.84 -13.27 9.62
CA VAL A 25 13.56 -11.89 9.15
C VAL A 25 13.20 -11.88 7.67
N ILE A 26 13.94 -12.62 6.82
CA ILE A 26 13.63 -12.73 5.40
C ILE A 26 12.25 -13.38 5.20
N GLY A 27 11.97 -14.48 5.92
CA GLY A 27 10.65 -15.13 5.88
C GLY A 27 9.52 -14.17 6.26
N TRP A 28 9.72 -13.38 7.34
CA TRP A 28 8.78 -12.33 7.74
C TRP A 28 8.56 -11.28 6.64
N THR A 29 9.64 -10.84 5.99
CA THR A 29 9.58 -9.85 4.91
C THR A 29 8.88 -10.39 3.66
N VAL A 30 9.07 -11.67 3.33
CA VAL A 30 8.46 -12.32 2.17
C VAL A 30 6.99 -12.67 2.40
N LEU A 31 6.61 -12.99 3.65
CA LEU A 31 5.30 -13.58 3.97
C LEU A 31 4.09 -12.86 3.35
N PRO A 32 3.95 -11.52 3.41
CA PRO A 32 2.81 -10.84 2.78
C PRO A 32 2.82 -10.90 1.25
N HIS A 33 3.98 -11.07 0.62
CA HIS A 33 4.06 -11.22 -0.84
C HIS A 33 3.48 -12.55 -1.31
N LEU A 34 3.49 -13.60 -0.46
CA LEU A 34 2.99 -14.93 -0.82
C LEU A 34 1.54 -14.93 -1.27
N LEU A 35 0.74 -13.96 -0.83
CA LEU A 35 -0.67 -13.79 -1.26
C LEU A 35 -0.80 -13.34 -2.73
N HIS A 36 0.26 -12.78 -3.30
CA HIS A 36 0.28 -12.21 -4.65
C HIS A 36 1.21 -12.97 -5.61
N LEU A 37 2.06 -13.84 -5.06
CA LEU A 37 3.03 -14.62 -5.83
C LEU A 37 2.44 -15.93 -6.35
N PRO A 38 2.95 -16.45 -7.49
CA PRO A 38 2.60 -17.77 -7.96
C PRO A 38 2.92 -18.86 -6.90
N ILE A 39 2.08 -19.89 -6.81
CA ILE A 39 2.24 -20.98 -5.83
C ILE A 39 3.63 -21.65 -5.95
N TRP A 40 4.13 -21.86 -7.18
CA TRP A 40 5.47 -22.42 -7.40
C TRP A 40 6.59 -21.58 -6.76
N CYS A 41 6.45 -20.25 -6.80
CA CYS A 41 7.40 -19.33 -6.17
C CYS A 41 7.37 -19.47 -4.65
N ALA A 42 6.18 -19.50 -4.04
CA ALA A 42 6.00 -19.68 -2.61
C ALA A 42 6.61 -21.01 -2.12
N VAL A 43 6.37 -22.11 -2.85
CA VAL A 43 6.93 -23.44 -2.55
C VAL A 43 8.46 -23.43 -2.67
N MET A 44 8.99 -22.86 -3.75
CA MET A 44 10.44 -22.79 -3.96
C MET A 44 11.12 -21.94 -2.88
N VAL A 45 10.61 -20.78 -2.57
CA VAL A 45 11.18 -19.88 -1.55
C VAL A 45 11.12 -20.52 -0.17
N GLY A 46 9.96 -21.08 0.22
CA GLY A 46 9.79 -21.83 1.47
C GLY A 46 10.77 -22.99 1.57
N GLY A 47 10.92 -23.78 0.50
CA GLY A 47 11.87 -24.90 0.40
C GLY A 47 13.33 -24.44 0.56
N VAL A 48 13.73 -23.37 -0.13
CA VAL A 48 15.08 -22.79 -0.04
C VAL A 48 15.39 -22.29 1.37
N LEU A 49 14.48 -21.54 1.99
CA LEU A 49 14.66 -21.03 3.36
C LEU A 49 14.73 -22.18 4.39
N ALA A 50 13.87 -23.18 4.26
CA ALA A 50 13.89 -24.37 5.12
C ALA A 50 15.20 -25.18 4.94
N TRP A 51 15.64 -25.38 3.70
CA TRP A 51 16.91 -26.04 3.39
C TRP A 51 18.09 -25.28 3.98
N ARG A 52 18.18 -23.99 3.75
CA ARG A 52 19.24 -23.14 4.32
C ARG A 52 19.22 -23.17 5.86
N GLY A 53 18.02 -23.14 6.44
CA GLY A 53 17.84 -23.25 7.92
C GLY A 53 18.37 -24.59 8.45
N ARG A 54 18.05 -25.70 7.76
CA ARG A 54 18.59 -27.02 8.11
C ARG A 54 20.12 -27.06 8.01
N LEU A 55 20.70 -26.53 6.93
CA LEU A 55 22.16 -26.44 6.76
C LEU A 55 22.82 -25.60 7.88
N ALA A 56 22.19 -24.49 8.30
CA ALA A 56 22.68 -23.69 9.40
C ALA A 56 22.61 -24.41 10.73
N TRP A 57 21.56 -25.22 10.92
CA TRP A 57 21.36 -26.01 12.16
C TRP A 57 22.34 -27.18 12.25
N THR A 58 22.57 -27.90 11.16
CA THR A 58 23.43 -29.09 11.10
C THR A 58 24.91 -28.78 10.81
N GLY A 59 25.25 -27.53 10.45
CA GLY A 59 26.61 -27.18 10.02
C GLY A 59 27.01 -27.79 8.66
N GLY A 60 26.01 -28.17 7.83
CA GLY A 60 26.24 -28.80 6.53
C GLY A 60 26.88 -27.87 5.49
N PRO A 61 27.53 -28.43 4.45
CA PRO A 61 28.14 -27.65 3.37
C PRO A 61 27.06 -26.97 2.51
N LEU A 62 27.36 -25.76 2.06
CA LEU A 62 26.47 -25.01 1.16
C LEU A 62 26.48 -25.65 -0.25
N PRO A 63 25.34 -25.56 -0.99
CA PRO A 63 25.22 -26.10 -2.31
C PRO A 63 26.20 -25.48 -3.31
N SER A 64 26.42 -26.17 -4.43
CA SER A 64 27.27 -25.69 -5.51
C SER A 64 26.63 -24.48 -6.21
N ARG A 65 27.45 -23.59 -6.76
CA ARG A 65 26.97 -22.43 -7.54
C ARG A 65 26.16 -22.84 -8.75
N TRP A 66 26.50 -23.96 -9.38
CA TRP A 66 25.76 -24.47 -10.54
C TRP A 66 24.32 -24.86 -10.20
N LEU A 67 24.10 -25.45 -9.03
CA LEU A 67 22.74 -25.78 -8.56
C LEU A 67 21.91 -24.51 -8.29
N VAL A 68 22.51 -23.50 -7.65
CA VAL A 68 21.83 -22.21 -7.41
C VAL A 68 21.52 -21.51 -8.72
N SER A 69 22.45 -21.52 -9.69
CA SER A 69 22.22 -20.97 -11.03
C SER A 69 21.15 -21.74 -11.79
N GLY A 70 21.12 -23.07 -11.67
CA GLY A 70 20.05 -23.89 -12.28
C GLY A 70 18.66 -23.56 -11.72
N LEU A 71 18.55 -23.38 -10.40
CA LEU A 71 17.30 -22.94 -9.76
C LEU A 71 16.87 -21.55 -10.22
N LEU A 72 17.83 -20.63 -10.42
CA LEU A 72 17.56 -19.29 -10.92
C LEU A 72 17.03 -19.33 -12.36
N VAL A 73 17.66 -20.11 -13.24
CA VAL A 73 17.22 -20.30 -14.63
C VAL A 73 15.83 -20.92 -14.68
N LEU A 74 15.57 -21.93 -13.84
CA LEU A 74 14.25 -22.53 -13.72
C LEU A 74 13.19 -21.52 -13.29
N ALA A 75 13.49 -20.70 -12.29
CA ALA A 75 12.58 -19.66 -11.82
C ALA A 75 12.31 -18.60 -12.89
N ALA A 76 13.33 -18.17 -13.63
CA ALA A 76 13.18 -17.25 -14.75
C ALA A 76 12.29 -17.85 -15.86
N ALA A 77 12.51 -19.11 -16.21
CA ALA A 77 11.69 -19.82 -17.20
C ALA A 77 10.22 -19.93 -16.77
N LEU A 78 9.97 -20.29 -15.50
CA LEU A 78 8.61 -20.35 -14.94
C LEU A 78 7.92 -18.98 -14.90
N THR A 79 8.69 -17.92 -14.60
CA THR A 79 8.17 -16.55 -14.63
C THR A 79 7.78 -16.13 -16.04
N ILE A 80 8.64 -16.37 -17.05
CA ILE A 80 8.35 -16.08 -18.45
C ILE A 80 7.13 -16.88 -18.93
N TRP A 81 7.07 -18.15 -18.59
CA TRP A 81 5.96 -19.02 -19.00
C TRP A 81 4.61 -18.53 -18.49
N ARG A 82 4.57 -18.04 -17.22
CA ARG A 82 3.34 -17.59 -16.60
C ARG A 82 2.98 -16.14 -16.98
N GLU A 83 3.93 -15.21 -16.85
CA GLU A 83 3.69 -13.76 -17.00
C GLU A 83 3.93 -13.28 -18.44
N ARG A 84 4.46 -14.16 -19.32
CA ARG A 84 4.85 -13.87 -20.70
C ARG A 84 5.82 -12.68 -20.84
N ALA A 85 6.40 -12.22 -19.74
CA ALA A 85 7.37 -11.14 -19.67
C ALA A 85 8.28 -11.30 -18.42
N LEU A 86 9.51 -10.79 -18.49
CA LEU A 86 10.40 -10.63 -17.33
C LEU A 86 10.31 -9.23 -16.73
N LEU A 87 9.85 -8.27 -17.51
CA LEU A 87 9.70 -6.88 -17.11
C LEU A 87 8.22 -6.61 -16.80
N GLY A 88 7.96 -6.13 -15.58
CA GLY A 88 6.62 -5.86 -15.08
C GLY A 88 6.57 -5.99 -13.56
N LYS A 89 5.51 -5.49 -12.94
CA LYS A 89 5.35 -5.49 -11.47
C LYS A 89 5.41 -6.90 -10.90
N GLU A 90 4.58 -7.81 -11.42
CA GLU A 90 4.43 -9.17 -10.89
C GLU A 90 5.70 -10.01 -11.14
N ALA A 91 6.21 -9.97 -12.38
CA ALA A 91 7.44 -10.67 -12.74
C ALA A 91 8.65 -10.13 -11.96
N GLY A 92 8.78 -8.82 -11.83
CA GLY A 92 9.87 -8.16 -11.11
C GLY A 92 9.89 -8.52 -9.63
N VAL A 93 8.74 -8.49 -8.94
CA VAL A 93 8.64 -8.87 -7.52
C VAL A 93 8.89 -10.37 -7.35
N THR A 94 8.34 -11.23 -8.23
CA THR A 94 8.59 -12.68 -8.21
C THR A 94 10.09 -12.97 -8.30
N MET A 95 10.78 -12.37 -9.27
CA MET A 95 12.23 -12.55 -9.45
C MET A 95 13.04 -11.99 -8.27
N LEU A 96 12.63 -10.86 -7.69
CA LEU A 96 13.28 -10.27 -6.51
C LEU A 96 13.20 -11.21 -5.31
N VAL A 97 12.03 -11.79 -5.04
CA VAL A 97 11.81 -12.74 -3.93
C VAL A 97 12.63 -14.01 -4.13
N VAL A 98 12.65 -14.54 -5.36
CA VAL A 98 13.48 -15.70 -5.73
C VAL A 98 14.96 -15.40 -5.54
N LEU A 99 15.44 -14.27 -6.07
CA LEU A 99 16.85 -13.84 -5.92
C LEU A 99 17.25 -13.69 -4.45
N LEU A 100 16.39 -13.09 -3.63
CA LEU A 100 16.62 -12.94 -2.20
C LEU A 100 16.75 -14.32 -1.52
N ALA A 101 15.84 -15.25 -1.81
CA ALA A 101 15.87 -16.60 -1.24
C ALA A 101 17.11 -17.37 -1.69
N LEU A 102 17.40 -17.43 -2.99
CA LEU A 102 18.56 -18.12 -3.53
C LEU A 102 19.88 -17.53 -3.01
N LYS A 103 19.95 -16.21 -2.83
CA LYS A 103 21.15 -15.55 -2.30
C LYS A 103 21.45 -15.97 -0.85
N THR A 104 20.47 -16.43 -0.09
CA THR A 104 20.71 -16.99 1.26
C THR A 104 21.57 -18.27 1.21
N LEU A 105 21.49 -19.06 0.13
CA LEU A 105 22.32 -20.25 -0.08
C LEU A 105 23.79 -19.94 -0.41
N GLU A 106 24.08 -18.70 -0.79
CA GLU A 106 25.44 -18.25 -1.11
C GLU A 106 26.11 -17.49 0.04
N LEU A 107 25.45 -17.32 1.18
CA LEU A 107 25.96 -16.59 2.34
C LEU A 107 27.22 -17.24 2.92
N ARG A 108 28.41 -16.79 2.48
CA ARG A 108 29.73 -17.26 2.95
C ARG A 108 30.54 -16.14 3.61
N ALA A 109 30.35 -14.90 3.18
CA ALA A 109 31.12 -13.75 3.61
C ALA A 109 30.23 -12.58 4.01
N ARG A 110 30.77 -11.60 4.74
CA ARG A 110 30.09 -10.35 5.09
C ARG A 110 29.53 -9.61 3.88
N ARG A 111 30.25 -9.60 2.76
CA ARG A 111 29.79 -8.97 1.52
C ARG A 111 28.49 -9.57 1.03
N ASP A 112 28.33 -10.90 1.12
CA ASP A 112 27.11 -11.60 0.68
C ASP A 112 25.94 -11.25 1.58
N ALA A 113 26.17 -11.08 2.89
CA ALA A 113 25.15 -10.62 3.83
C ALA A 113 24.64 -9.21 3.48
N LEU A 114 25.52 -8.28 3.10
CA LEU A 114 25.11 -6.95 2.67
C LEU A 114 24.18 -6.98 1.44
N VAL A 115 24.47 -7.84 0.46
CA VAL A 115 23.61 -8.00 -0.72
C VAL A 115 22.21 -8.47 -0.31
N VAL A 116 22.11 -9.45 0.60
CA VAL A 116 20.83 -9.95 1.12
C VAL A 116 20.08 -8.85 1.88
N PHE A 117 20.78 -8.00 2.66
CA PHE A 117 20.16 -6.86 3.33
C PHE A 117 19.58 -5.86 2.34
N PHE A 118 20.34 -5.46 1.32
CA PHE A 118 19.85 -4.51 0.31
C PHE A 118 18.66 -5.07 -0.46
N LEU A 119 18.69 -6.35 -0.84
CA LEU A 119 17.54 -7.01 -1.47
C LEU A 119 16.34 -7.06 -0.52
N GLY A 120 16.57 -7.32 0.77
CA GLY A 120 15.53 -7.31 1.79
C GLY A 120 14.90 -5.92 1.97
N PHE A 121 15.69 -4.85 2.05
CA PHE A 121 15.20 -3.47 2.11
C PHE A 121 14.42 -3.10 0.84
N PHE A 122 14.90 -3.50 -0.33
CA PHE A 122 14.20 -3.27 -1.57
C PHE A 122 12.87 -4.02 -1.61
N LEU A 123 12.83 -5.27 -1.11
CA LEU A 123 11.60 -6.04 -1.01
C LEU A 123 10.59 -5.41 -0.03
N VAL A 124 11.05 -4.80 1.07
CA VAL A 124 10.18 -4.01 1.96
C VAL A 124 9.48 -2.90 1.19
N LEU A 125 10.19 -2.18 0.31
CA LEU A 125 9.59 -1.12 -0.50
C LEU A 125 8.54 -1.63 -1.50
N THR A 126 8.76 -2.83 -2.08
CA THR A 126 7.81 -3.39 -3.06
C THR A 126 6.46 -3.77 -2.47
N HIS A 127 6.33 -3.89 -1.13
CA HIS A 127 5.04 -4.08 -0.48
C HIS A 127 4.06 -2.94 -0.77
N PHE A 128 4.55 -1.69 -0.83
CA PHE A 128 3.72 -0.53 -1.11
C PHE A 128 3.10 -0.54 -2.52
N LEU A 129 3.61 -1.39 -3.43
CA LEU A 129 3.00 -1.64 -4.74
C LEU A 129 1.69 -2.44 -4.65
N TYR A 130 1.45 -3.14 -3.54
CA TYR A 130 0.27 -3.99 -3.33
C TYR A 130 -0.70 -3.41 -2.31
N SER A 131 -0.20 -2.84 -1.22
CA SER A 131 -1.02 -2.28 -0.15
C SER A 131 -0.32 -1.13 0.55
N GLN A 132 -1.06 -0.05 0.79
CA GLN A 132 -0.60 1.13 1.53
C GLN A 132 -1.34 1.28 2.88
N SER A 133 -1.99 0.21 3.35
CA SER A 133 -2.72 0.22 4.62
C SER A 133 -1.80 0.42 5.83
N LEU A 134 -2.36 0.91 6.94
CA LEU A 134 -1.65 1.03 8.21
C LEU A 134 -1.05 -0.32 8.66
N GLY A 135 -1.79 -1.42 8.46
CA GLY A 135 -1.31 -2.77 8.79
C GLY A 135 -0.05 -3.16 8.02
N THR A 136 0.00 -2.84 6.72
CA THR A 136 1.19 -3.02 5.88
C THR A 136 2.35 -2.18 6.42
N GLY A 137 2.11 -0.91 6.77
CA GLY A 137 3.13 -0.04 7.35
C GLY A 137 3.73 -0.60 8.65
N LEU A 138 2.90 -1.09 9.57
CA LEU A 138 3.34 -1.73 10.82
C LEU A 138 4.14 -3.02 10.56
N TRP A 139 3.69 -3.85 9.62
CA TRP A 139 4.42 -5.07 9.23
C TRP A 139 5.82 -4.75 8.71
N MET A 140 5.92 -3.71 7.88
CA MET A 140 7.19 -3.24 7.32
C MET A 140 8.12 -2.64 8.35
N LEU A 141 7.59 -1.94 9.38
CA LEU A 141 8.41 -1.45 10.49
C LEU A 141 9.09 -2.61 11.24
N VAL A 142 8.37 -3.70 11.47
CA VAL A 142 8.94 -4.91 12.09
C VAL A 142 10.00 -5.55 11.17
N ALA A 143 9.73 -5.65 9.86
CA ALA A 143 10.69 -6.16 8.88
C ALA A 143 11.96 -5.30 8.83
N LEU A 144 11.81 -3.98 8.78
CA LEU A 144 12.91 -3.00 8.79
C LEU A 144 13.75 -3.13 10.07
N TRP A 145 13.10 -3.20 11.24
CA TRP A 145 13.81 -3.41 12.52
C TRP A 145 14.55 -4.73 12.55
N GLY A 146 13.95 -5.82 12.04
CA GLY A 146 14.61 -7.12 11.89
C GLY A 146 15.84 -7.06 10.99
N LEU A 147 15.74 -6.45 9.82
CA LEU A 147 16.85 -6.27 8.88
C LEU A 147 17.98 -5.41 9.50
N LEU A 148 17.63 -4.29 10.15
CA LEU A 148 18.61 -3.46 10.85
C LEU A 148 19.31 -4.23 11.99
N THR A 149 18.54 -5.05 12.74
CA THR A 149 19.11 -5.91 13.80
C THR A 149 20.12 -6.90 13.22
N ALA A 150 19.77 -7.55 12.10
CA ALA A 150 20.67 -8.46 11.40
C ALA A 150 21.93 -7.74 10.86
N LEU A 151 21.77 -6.52 10.36
CA LEU A 151 22.88 -5.67 9.92
C LEU A 151 23.82 -5.31 11.08
N VAL A 152 23.27 -4.93 12.24
CA VAL A 152 24.04 -4.66 13.47
C VAL A 152 24.84 -5.90 13.90
N LEU A 153 24.21 -7.10 13.89
CA LEU A 153 24.90 -8.37 14.22
C LEU A 153 26.07 -8.65 13.25
N ALA A 154 25.89 -8.39 11.96
CA ALA A 154 26.94 -8.57 10.95
C ALA A 154 28.12 -7.60 11.15
N HIS A 155 27.89 -6.42 11.74
CA HIS A 155 28.93 -5.42 12.01
C HIS A 155 29.60 -5.54 13.40
N MET A 156 29.11 -6.42 14.29
CA MET A 156 29.74 -6.71 15.57
C MET A 156 30.71 -7.91 15.45
N PRO A 157 32.00 -7.73 15.14
CA PRO A 157 32.88 -8.85 14.80
C PRO A 157 33.31 -9.69 16.01
N VAL A 158 33.31 -9.13 17.22
CA VAL A 158 33.87 -9.75 18.42
C VAL A 158 32.75 -10.11 19.42
N GLY A 159 32.88 -11.28 20.07
CA GLY A 159 31.95 -11.74 21.10
C GLY A 159 30.70 -12.40 20.55
N LYS A 160 29.77 -12.74 21.46
CA LYS A 160 28.41 -13.25 21.14
C LYS A 160 27.37 -12.22 21.63
N PRO A 161 27.10 -11.11 20.88
CA PRO A 161 26.06 -10.18 21.30
C PRO A 161 24.71 -10.89 21.36
N THR A 162 23.90 -10.56 22.34
CA THR A 162 22.54 -11.07 22.43
C THR A 162 21.69 -10.40 21.34
N LEU A 163 20.69 -11.13 20.80
CA LEU A 163 19.75 -10.59 19.83
C LEU A 163 19.03 -9.34 20.36
N GLY A 164 18.66 -9.33 21.65
CA GLY A 164 18.03 -8.19 22.29
C GLY A 164 18.91 -6.94 22.30
N ARG A 165 20.24 -7.08 22.57
CA ARG A 165 21.17 -5.95 22.54
C ARG A 165 21.35 -5.39 21.13
N ALA A 166 21.46 -6.28 20.13
CA ALA A 166 21.55 -5.85 18.74
C ALA A 166 20.23 -5.18 18.28
N GLY A 167 19.07 -5.73 18.70
CA GLY A 167 17.77 -5.14 18.42
C GLY A 167 17.57 -3.77 19.08
N ALA A 168 18.07 -3.59 20.31
CA ALA A 168 18.03 -2.27 20.98
C ALA A 168 18.88 -1.23 20.24
N VAL A 169 20.09 -1.59 19.79
CA VAL A 169 20.95 -0.70 18.98
C VAL A 169 20.27 -0.36 17.66
N ALA A 170 19.66 -1.35 16.98
CA ALA A 170 18.91 -1.13 15.75
C ALA A 170 17.71 -0.20 15.96
N ALA A 171 16.94 -0.41 17.04
CA ALA A 171 15.81 0.45 17.40
C ALA A 171 16.26 1.89 17.69
N GLN A 172 17.35 2.06 18.44
CA GLN A 172 17.94 3.38 18.72
C GLN A 172 18.36 4.09 17.42
N ALA A 173 19.04 3.38 16.50
CA ALA A 173 19.39 3.93 15.20
C ALA A 173 18.17 4.31 14.36
N ALA A 174 17.11 3.48 14.36
CA ALA A 174 15.87 3.77 13.67
C ALA A 174 15.18 5.03 14.24
N VAL A 175 15.10 5.14 15.57
CA VAL A 175 14.50 6.32 16.25
C VAL A 175 15.27 7.59 15.94
N LEU A 176 16.60 7.54 15.92
CA LEU A 176 17.44 8.68 15.52
C LEU A 176 17.24 9.07 14.05
N GLY A 177 16.81 8.16 13.19
CA GLY A 177 16.46 8.43 11.79
C GLY A 177 15.08 9.09 11.61
N VAL A 178 14.15 8.97 12.59
CA VAL A 178 12.78 9.48 12.48
C VAL A 178 12.71 10.98 12.14
N PRO A 179 13.46 11.89 12.80
CA PRO A 179 13.42 13.31 12.46
C PRO A 179 13.77 13.58 10.99
N VAL A 180 14.81 12.90 10.48
CA VAL A 180 15.21 13.01 9.07
C VAL A 180 14.13 12.47 8.15
N MET A 181 13.53 11.33 8.50
CA MET A 181 12.41 10.75 7.74
C MET A 181 11.22 11.71 7.68
N VAL A 182 10.85 12.36 8.79
CA VAL A 182 9.75 13.33 8.84
C VAL A 182 10.05 14.54 7.95
N VAL A 183 11.27 15.08 8.02
CA VAL A 183 11.70 16.20 7.16
C VAL A 183 11.63 15.81 5.68
N MET A 184 12.16 14.64 5.34
CA MET A 184 12.08 14.11 3.96
C MET A 184 10.64 13.90 3.52
N PHE A 185 9.78 13.35 4.35
CA PHE A 185 8.38 13.13 4.04
C PHE A 185 7.61 14.44 3.76
N LEU A 186 7.87 15.48 4.55
CA LEU A 186 7.20 16.77 4.43
C LEU A 186 7.73 17.61 3.27
N LEU A 187 9.04 17.63 3.06
CA LEU A 187 9.69 18.59 2.16
C LEU A 187 10.20 17.98 0.86
N PHE A 188 10.35 16.63 0.75
CA PHE A 188 10.79 16.04 -0.52
C PHE A 188 9.74 16.27 -1.61
N PRO A 189 10.07 16.94 -2.72
CA PRO A 189 9.11 17.26 -3.77
C PRO A 189 8.42 16.03 -4.32
N ARG A 190 7.09 15.99 -4.29
CA ARG A 190 6.29 14.90 -4.86
C ARG A 190 6.14 15.12 -6.36
N ILE A 191 7.10 14.63 -7.11
CA ILE A 191 7.07 14.60 -8.56
C ILE A 191 6.19 13.43 -8.96
N GLY A 192 5.20 13.66 -9.83
CA GLY A 192 4.41 12.58 -10.42
C GLY A 192 5.31 11.58 -11.15
N PRO A 193 4.89 10.32 -11.34
CA PRO A 193 5.69 9.31 -12.01
C PRO A 193 6.09 9.80 -13.39
N LEU A 194 7.42 9.83 -13.66
CA LEU A 194 8.01 10.27 -14.93
C LEU A 194 7.72 9.29 -16.08
N TRP A 195 7.34 8.06 -15.73
CA TRP A 195 6.84 7.03 -16.64
C TRP A 195 5.36 6.83 -16.34
N GLY A 196 4.55 6.70 -17.39
CA GLY A 196 3.13 6.36 -17.23
C GLY A 196 2.98 5.13 -16.33
N LEU A 197 2.04 5.18 -15.38
CA LEU A 197 1.73 4.00 -14.60
C LEU A 197 1.31 2.89 -15.56
N PRO A 198 1.85 1.66 -15.46
CA PRO A 198 1.33 0.54 -16.20
C PRO A 198 -0.18 0.43 -15.94
N GLN A 199 -0.98 0.22 -16.98
CA GLN A 199 -2.45 0.12 -16.83
C GLN A 199 -2.86 -0.92 -15.78
N ASP A 200 -2.01 -1.93 -15.52
CA ASP A 200 -2.22 -2.96 -14.49
C ASP A 200 -1.95 -2.49 -13.06
N ALA A 201 -1.29 -1.35 -12.86
CA ALA A 201 -1.03 -0.79 -11.52
C ALA A 201 -2.22 0.01 -10.97
N ILE A 202 -3.19 0.38 -11.82
CA ILE A 202 -4.44 0.99 -11.42
C ILE A 202 -5.33 -0.12 -10.87
N GLY A 203 -5.72 -0.01 -9.60
CA GLY A 203 -6.39 -1.04 -8.80
C GLY A 203 -7.38 -1.96 -9.54
N ARG A 204 -7.33 -3.24 -9.23
CA ARG A 204 -8.15 -4.29 -9.88
C ARG A 204 -9.63 -4.24 -9.48
N THR A 205 -9.99 -3.46 -8.48
CA THR A 205 -11.34 -3.38 -7.91
C THR A 205 -11.98 -2.02 -8.20
N GLY A 206 -13.24 -2.04 -8.52
CA GLY A 206 -14.03 -0.83 -8.78
C GLY A 206 -15.10 -1.05 -9.85
N LEU A 207 -15.94 -0.05 -10.01
CA LEU A 207 -16.97 -0.03 -11.05
C LEU A 207 -16.38 -0.24 -12.44
N SER A 208 -17.10 -0.94 -13.31
CA SER A 208 -16.72 -1.15 -14.71
C SER A 208 -17.49 -0.18 -15.64
N GLY A 209 -16.92 0.13 -16.79
CA GLY A 209 -17.59 0.86 -17.87
C GLY A 209 -18.64 0.04 -18.62
N SER A 210 -18.75 -1.24 -18.33
CA SER A 210 -19.74 -2.17 -18.85
C SER A 210 -20.24 -3.09 -17.75
N MET A 211 -21.39 -3.75 -17.96
CA MET A 211 -22.01 -4.68 -17.00
C MET A 211 -22.50 -5.90 -17.73
N GLN A 212 -21.92 -7.04 -17.39
CA GLN A 212 -22.44 -8.38 -17.71
C GLN A 212 -23.11 -8.92 -16.45
N LEU A 213 -24.21 -9.67 -16.61
CA LEU A 213 -24.89 -10.31 -15.49
C LEU A 213 -23.92 -11.30 -14.79
N GLY A 214 -23.63 -11.06 -13.51
CA GLY A 214 -22.61 -11.78 -12.71
C GLY A 214 -21.38 -10.96 -12.35
N GLY A 215 -21.17 -9.81 -12.97
CA GLY A 215 -19.95 -9.01 -12.80
C GLY A 215 -19.84 -8.28 -11.46
N VAL A 216 -20.94 -7.75 -10.95
CA VAL A 216 -20.98 -7.00 -9.67
C VAL A 216 -20.86 -7.93 -8.45
N ALA A 217 -21.11 -9.23 -8.59
CA ALA A 217 -20.96 -10.19 -7.50
C ALA A 217 -19.51 -10.22 -6.93
N GLN A 218 -18.52 -10.00 -7.76
CA GLN A 218 -17.12 -9.94 -7.30
C GLN A 218 -16.85 -8.71 -6.43
N LEU A 219 -17.50 -7.58 -6.74
CA LEU A 219 -17.38 -6.35 -5.95
C LEU A 219 -18.15 -6.44 -4.63
N ALA A 220 -19.30 -7.13 -4.62
CA ALA A 220 -20.10 -7.32 -3.41
C ALA A 220 -19.36 -8.06 -2.30
N ASN A 221 -18.31 -8.81 -2.63
CA ASN A 221 -17.45 -9.51 -1.69
C ASN A 221 -16.14 -8.76 -1.36
N ASP A 222 -15.95 -7.54 -1.89
CA ASP A 222 -14.75 -6.74 -1.66
C ASP A 222 -15.03 -5.65 -0.61
N ASP A 223 -14.52 -5.85 0.59
CA ASP A 223 -14.64 -4.92 1.71
C ASP A 223 -13.65 -3.73 1.65
N SER A 224 -12.86 -3.62 0.58
CA SER A 224 -11.96 -2.50 0.41
C SER A 224 -12.71 -1.18 0.28
N VAL A 225 -12.10 -0.10 0.73
CA VAL A 225 -12.69 1.24 0.67
C VAL A 225 -12.65 1.75 -0.75
N ALA A 226 -13.80 2.17 -1.29
CA ALA A 226 -13.91 2.88 -2.56
C ALA A 226 -13.70 4.39 -2.38
N MET A 227 -14.36 4.96 -1.37
CA MET A 227 -14.23 6.38 -1.02
C MET A 227 -14.66 6.65 0.42
N ARG A 228 -14.26 7.81 0.94
CA ARG A 228 -14.69 8.36 2.23
C ARG A 228 -15.39 9.67 1.98
N VAL A 229 -16.55 9.85 2.59
CA VAL A 229 -17.39 11.04 2.40
C VAL A 229 -17.61 11.74 3.73
N ARG A 230 -17.38 13.04 3.77
CA ARG A 230 -17.66 13.88 4.92
C ARG A 230 -18.69 14.92 4.54
N PHE A 231 -19.82 14.93 5.22
CA PHE A 231 -20.87 15.93 5.01
C PHE A 231 -20.64 17.14 5.92
N PHE A 232 -20.83 18.36 5.37
CA PHE A 232 -20.75 19.62 6.11
C PHE A 232 -22.13 20.07 6.60
N GLY A 233 -22.90 19.15 7.10
CA GLY A 233 -24.27 19.32 7.60
C GLY A 233 -24.86 17.99 8.00
N PRO A 234 -26.18 17.91 8.23
CA PRO A 234 -26.83 16.63 8.47
C PRO A 234 -26.60 15.68 7.29
N PRO A 235 -26.14 14.43 7.54
CA PRO A 235 -25.95 13.46 6.47
C PRO A 235 -27.30 13.08 5.86
N PRO A 236 -27.36 12.77 4.57
CA PRO A 236 -28.57 12.24 3.96
C PRO A 236 -28.90 10.86 4.54
N ARG A 237 -30.16 10.45 4.41
CA ARG A 237 -30.56 9.09 4.80
C ARG A 237 -29.87 8.06 3.89
N PRO A 238 -29.63 6.82 4.36
CA PRO A 238 -28.99 5.78 3.54
C PRO A 238 -29.70 5.54 2.20
N ASP A 239 -31.03 5.61 2.15
CA ASP A 239 -31.84 5.46 0.95
C ASP A 239 -31.73 6.65 -0.05
N GLN A 240 -31.04 7.71 0.34
CA GLN A 240 -30.71 8.87 -0.49
C GLN A 240 -29.25 8.93 -0.91
N MET A 241 -28.41 8.03 -0.38
CA MET A 241 -26.96 7.99 -0.67
C MET A 241 -26.70 7.17 -1.94
N TYR A 242 -27.02 7.72 -3.10
CA TYR A 242 -26.66 7.14 -4.40
C TYR A 242 -25.53 7.95 -5.03
N PHE A 243 -24.37 7.33 -5.13
CA PHE A 243 -23.19 7.91 -5.78
C PHE A 243 -23.17 7.41 -7.22
N ARG A 244 -23.56 8.27 -8.14
CA ARG A 244 -23.73 7.99 -9.57
C ARG A 244 -22.39 7.69 -10.23
N GLY A 245 -22.25 6.51 -10.77
CA GLY A 245 -21.14 6.07 -11.59
C GLY A 245 -21.53 5.93 -13.07
N PRO A 246 -21.07 4.90 -13.79
CA PRO A 246 -21.40 4.66 -15.19
C PRO A 246 -22.91 4.56 -15.45
N VAL A 247 -23.38 5.23 -16.50
CA VAL A 247 -24.71 5.03 -17.06
C VAL A 247 -24.60 4.14 -18.30
N LEU A 248 -25.30 3.02 -18.29
CA LEU A 248 -25.24 1.99 -19.31
C LEU A 248 -26.56 1.96 -20.07
N SER A 249 -26.49 2.26 -21.35
CA SER A 249 -27.68 2.48 -22.16
C SER A 249 -27.77 1.59 -23.41
N THR A 250 -26.65 1.05 -23.86
CA THR A 250 -26.61 0.13 -25.01
C THR A 250 -26.56 -1.31 -24.53
N PHE A 251 -27.41 -2.16 -25.10
CA PHE A 251 -27.51 -3.57 -24.77
C PHE A 251 -27.31 -4.43 -26.04
N ASP A 252 -26.36 -5.34 -26.03
CA ASP A 252 -26.08 -6.26 -27.14
C ASP A 252 -26.78 -7.62 -27.01
N GLY A 253 -27.55 -7.82 -25.94
CA GLY A 253 -28.19 -9.08 -25.57
C GLY A 253 -27.51 -9.80 -24.41
N ARG A 254 -26.29 -9.43 -24.05
CA ARG A 254 -25.50 -10.00 -22.95
C ARG A 254 -24.83 -8.97 -22.07
N GLU A 255 -24.31 -7.91 -22.70
CA GLU A 255 -23.55 -6.86 -22.03
C GLU A 255 -24.25 -5.51 -22.16
N TRP A 256 -24.28 -4.77 -21.07
CA TRP A 256 -24.69 -3.38 -21.03
C TRP A 256 -23.47 -2.50 -21.10
N THR A 257 -23.47 -1.55 -22.04
CA THR A 257 -22.37 -0.61 -22.25
C THR A 257 -22.87 0.82 -22.25
N ARG A 258 -21.93 1.77 -22.20
CA ARG A 258 -22.27 3.19 -22.32
C ARG A 258 -22.81 3.49 -23.70
N LEU A 259 -23.76 4.41 -23.78
CA LEU A 259 -24.26 4.90 -25.05
C LEU A 259 -23.12 5.57 -25.83
N VAL A 260 -22.91 5.09 -27.05
CA VAL A 260 -22.16 5.82 -28.07
C VAL A 260 -23.18 6.60 -28.87
N PRO A 261 -23.28 7.94 -28.68
CA PRO A 261 -24.32 8.73 -29.34
C PRO A 261 -24.18 8.67 -30.87
N THR A 262 -25.26 8.36 -31.55
CA THR A 262 -25.34 8.33 -33.01
C THR A 262 -25.44 9.74 -33.61
N VAL A 263 -25.82 10.74 -32.79
CA VAL A 263 -25.95 12.13 -33.22
C VAL A 263 -24.65 12.93 -33.09
N PRO A 264 -24.37 13.88 -34.00
CA PRO A 264 -23.22 14.78 -33.91
C PRO A 264 -23.14 15.53 -32.59
N VAL A 265 -21.91 15.90 -32.16
CA VAL A 265 -21.65 16.53 -30.85
C VAL A 265 -22.48 17.81 -30.65
N GLU A 266 -22.66 18.59 -31.71
CA GLU A 266 -23.39 19.87 -31.69
C GLU A 266 -24.89 19.68 -31.43
N GLN A 267 -25.43 18.52 -31.78
CA GLN A 267 -26.86 18.17 -31.62
C GLN A 267 -27.14 17.36 -30.36
N ARG A 268 -26.09 17.02 -29.60
CA ARG A 268 -26.28 16.27 -28.35
C ARG A 268 -26.90 17.17 -27.29
N PRO A 269 -27.93 16.69 -26.56
CA PRO A 269 -28.49 17.46 -25.47
C PRO A 269 -27.43 17.74 -24.41
N ARG A 270 -27.44 18.95 -23.85
CA ARG A 270 -26.65 19.27 -22.69
C ARG A 270 -27.36 18.73 -21.43
N ALA A 271 -26.60 18.46 -20.35
CA ALA A 271 -27.19 18.15 -19.07
C ALA A 271 -28.07 19.32 -18.62
N SER A 272 -29.33 19.04 -18.37
CA SER A 272 -30.32 20.04 -17.93
C SER A 272 -30.92 19.60 -16.59
N PHE A 273 -30.96 20.53 -15.64
CA PHE A 273 -31.40 20.27 -14.27
C PHE A 273 -32.41 21.31 -13.80
N VAL A 274 -33.42 20.85 -13.08
CA VAL A 274 -34.26 21.68 -12.20
C VAL A 274 -33.89 21.27 -10.78
N LEU A 275 -33.34 22.17 -10.02
CA LEU A 275 -32.80 21.92 -8.68
C LEU A 275 -33.75 22.50 -7.65
N GLU A 276 -34.05 21.74 -6.62
CA GLU A 276 -35.00 22.12 -5.55
C GLU A 276 -34.28 22.01 -4.19
N GLY A 277 -34.55 22.96 -3.31
CA GLY A 277 -33.96 23.01 -1.97
C GLY A 277 -32.52 23.48 -1.91
N ALA A 278 -31.93 23.38 -0.72
CA ALA A 278 -30.54 23.75 -0.49
C ALA A 278 -29.57 22.65 -0.91
N PRO A 279 -28.39 23.00 -1.45
CA PRO A 279 -27.37 22.03 -1.78
C PRO A 279 -26.75 21.39 -0.53
N LEU A 280 -26.48 20.12 -0.61
CA LEU A 280 -25.69 19.39 0.37
C LEU A 280 -24.21 19.52 0.00
N ARG A 281 -23.43 20.19 0.85
CA ARG A 281 -21.96 20.30 0.69
C ARG A 281 -21.29 19.11 1.34
N TYR A 282 -20.36 18.48 0.61
CA TYR A 282 -19.62 17.33 1.12
C TYR A 282 -18.23 17.27 0.52
N GLU A 283 -17.33 16.57 1.21
CA GLU A 283 -15.97 16.29 0.81
C GLU A 283 -15.85 14.79 0.49
N VAL A 284 -15.18 14.46 -0.59
CA VAL A 284 -14.87 13.09 -0.98
C VAL A 284 -13.37 12.87 -0.97
N THR A 285 -12.95 11.78 -0.34
CA THR A 285 -11.62 11.21 -0.53
C THR A 285 -11.79 9.89 -1.29
N MET A 286 -11.47 9.90 -2.57
CA MET A 286 -11.65 8.78 -3.48
C MET A 286 -10.36 7.98 -3.64
N GLU A 287 -10.45 6.65 -3.58
CA GLU A 287 -9.35 5.76 -3.91
C GLU A 287 -9.13 5.70 -5.44
N PRO A 288 -7.93 5.31 -5.92
CA PRO A 288 -7.65 5.19 -7.34
C PRO A 288 -8.67 4.33 -8.09
N SER A 289 -9.10 4.78 -9.27
CA SER A 289 -10.10 4.11 -10.10
C SER A 289 -9.65 4.04 -11.56
N ARG A 290 -9.95 2.92 -12.23
CA ARG A 290 -9.69 2.75 -13.66
C ARG A 290 -10.60 3.60 -14.54
N LEU A 291 -11.73 4.00 -14.03
CA LEU A 291 -12.70 4.77 -14.80
C LEU A 291 -12.36 6.26 -14.74
N PRO A 292 -12.38 6.95 -15.87
CA PRO A 292 -12.21 8.38 -15.95
C PRO A 292 -13.50 9.11 -15.56
N LEU A 293 -13.99 8.86 -14.34
CA LEU A 293 -15.22 9.49 -13.83
C LEU A 293 -15.21 9.62 -12.32
N LEU A 294 -16.03 10.54 -11.82
CA LEU A 294 -16.24 10.80 -10.40
C LEU A 294 -17.62 10.26 -9.99
N PRO A 295 -17.70 9.28 -9.10
CA PRO A 295 -18.96 8.90 -8.48
C PRO A 295 -19.41 10.00 -7.51
N LEU A 296 -20.31 10.86 -7.94
CA LEU A 296 -20.86 11.94 -7.13
C LEU A 296 -22.27 11.62 -6.65
N LEU A 297 -22.60 12.21 -5.49
CA LEU A 297 -23.93 12.03 -4.89
C LEU A 297 -24.99 12.73 -5.75
N GLU A 298 -26.01 11.98 -6.16
CA GLU A 298 -27.18 12.44 -6.90
C GLU A 298 -26.81 13.30 -8.12
N VAL A 299 -27.11 14.62 -8.08
CA VAL A 299 -26.82 15.57 -9.15
C VAL A 299 -25.95 16.72 -8.64
N THR A 300 -24.84 16.91 -9.32
CA THR A 300 -23.92 18.05 -9.17
C THR A 300 -23.89 18.81 -10.50
N PRO A 301 -24.47 20.02 -10.59
CA PRO A 301 -24.51 20.78 -11.85
C PRO A 301 -23.15 21.41 -12.18
N ASP A 302 -22.92 21.73 -13.47
CA ASP A 302 -21.75 22.48 -13.94
C ASP A 302 -21.94 23.97 -13.67
N ARG A 303 -21.77 24.35 -12.41
CA ARG A 303 -21.78 25.73 -11.92
C ARG A 303 -20.52 25.96 -11.09
N ASP A 304 -19.99 27.15 -11.14
CA ASP A 304 -18.71 27.47 -10.47
C ASP A 304 -18.77 27.26 -8.94
N ASP A 305 -19.94 27.43 -8.35
CA ASP A 305 -20.18 27.24 -6.92
C ASP A 305 -20.41 25.76 -6.53
N ALA A 306 -20.65 24.87 -7.48
CA ALA A 306 -21.06 23.48 -7.23
C ALA A 306 -20.11 22.41 -7.81
N LYS A 307 -19.48 22.69 -8.93
CA LYS A 307 -18.60 21.73 -9.62
C LYS A 307 -17.43 21.32 -8.74
N PRO A 308 -17.02 20.05 -8.79
CA PRO A 308 -15.83 19.60 -8.08
C PRO A 308 -14.59 20.28 -8.62
N SER A 309 -13.64 20.63 -7.73
CA SER A 309 -12.34 21.18 -8.12
C SER A 309 -11.27 20.10 -7.96
N LEU A 310 -10.71 19.64 -9.08
CA LEU A 310 -9.61 18.69 -9.11
C LEU A 310 -8.42 19.28 -9.86
N PRO A 311 -7.40 19.78 -9.14
CA PRO A 311 -6.20 20.29 -9.78
C PRO A 311 -5.53 19.23 -10.65
N GLY A 312 -5.26 19.59 -11.91
CA GLY A 312 -4.58 18.72 -12.87
C GLY A 312 -5.47 17.74 -13.62
N TYR A 313 -6.81 17.80 -13.46
CA TYR A 313 -7.77 17.07 -14.27
C TYR A 313 -8.72 18.03 -15.00
N LEU A 314 -9.05 17.72 -16.25
CA LEU A 314 -10.13 18.36 -16.96
C LEU A 314 -11.44 17.62 -16.65
N LEU A 315 -12.44 18.36 -16.22
CA LEU A 315 -13.74 17.82 -15.85
C LEU A 315 -14.79 18.21 -16.86
N THR A 316 -15.61 17.26 -17.28
CA THR A 316 -16.72 17.46 -18.22
C THR A 316 -17.97 16.81 -17.65
N LEU A 317 -19.07 17.57 -17.57
CA LEU A 317 -20.37 17.05 -17.22
C LEU A 317 -21.05 16.51 -18.50
N ARG A 318 -21.41 15.22 -18.45
CA ARG A 318 -22.11 14.55 -19.54
C ARG A 318 -23.63 14.77 -19.47
N PRO A 319 -24.36 14.57 -20.60
CA PRO A 319 -25.84 14.67 -20.61
C PRO A 319 -26.55 13.70 -19.63
N ASP A 320 -25.91 12.60 -19.30
CA ASP A 320 -26.40 11.58 -18.37
C ASP A 320 -26.06 11.87 -16.89
N ALA A 321 -25.71 13.12 -16.60
CA ALA A 321 -25.37 13.63 -15.27
C ALA A 321 -24.11 12.99 -14.65
N GLN A 322 -23.21 12.41 -15.48
CA GLN A 322 -21.91 11.92 -15.04
C GLN A 322 -20.84 13.01 -15.16
N TRP A 323 -19.99 13.11 -14.13
CA TRP A 323 -18.74 13.87 -14.22
C TRP A 323 -17.62 12.99 -14.72
N GLN A 324 -17.09 13.33 -15.89
CA GLN A 324 -15.98 12.62 -16.54
C GLN A 324 -14.68 13.41 -16.39
N THR A 325 -13.58 12.68 -16.13
CA THR A 325 -12.20 13.20 -16.16
C THR A 325 -11.55 12.90 -17.51
N ASP A 326 -10.54 13.67 -17.88
CA ASP A 326 -9.75 13.48 -19.12
C ASP A 326 -8.95 12.17 -19.12
N ARG A 327 -8.67 11.60 -17.96
CA ARG A 327 -7.91 10.36 -17.77
C ARG A 327 -8.38 9.60 -16.52
N PRO A 328 -8.07 8.30 -16.41
CA PRO A 328 -8.33 7.53 -15.19
C PRO A 328 -7.69 8.14 -13.95
N LEU A 329 -8.32 7.89 -12.80
CA LEU A 329 -7.88 8.41 -11.51
C LEU A 329 -6.76 7.53 -10.95
N GLY A 330 -5.50 7.84 -11.31
CA GLY A 330 -4.34 7.05 -10.90
C GLY A 330 -3.93 7.21 -9.44
N ASP A 331 -4.31 8.33 -8.81
CA ASP A 331 -3.96 8.67 -7.43
C ASP A 331 -5.21 8.81 -6.57
N ARG A 332 -5.01 8.72 -5.24
CA ARG A 332 -6.07 9.08 -4.30
C ARG A 332 -6.34 10.57 -4.38
N LEU A 333 -7.61 10.93 -4.59
CA LEU A 333 -8.05 12.30 -4.77
C LEU A 333 -8.94 12.75 -3.63
N ARG A 334 -8.79 14.01 -3.24
CA ARG A 334 -9.65 14.67 -2.28
C ARG A 334 -10.19 15.95 -2.90
N PHE A 335 -11.51 16.10 -2.86
CA PHE A 335 -12.20 17.27 -3.42
C PHE A 335 -13.52 17.50 -2.70
N GLU A 336 -14.01 18.73 -2.81
CA GLU A 336 -15.35 19.11 -2.35
C GLU A 336 -16.31 19.17 -3.52
N ALA A 337 -17.58 18.86 -3.26
CA ALA A 337 -18.66 18.98 -4.21
C ALA A 337 -19.96 19.40 -3.51
N ARG A 338 -20.91 19.87 -4.30
CA ARG A 338 -22.28 20.15 -3.84
C ARG A 338 -23.27 19.34 -4.65
N ALA A 339 -24.21 18.71 -3.98
CA ALA A 339 -25.26 17.92 -4.61
C ALA A 339 -26.65 18.38 -4.18
N TRP A 340 -27.63 18.18 -5.07
CA TRP A 340 -29.03 18.41 -4.80
C TRP A 340 -29.77 17.07 -4.72
N LEU A 341 -30.30 16.74 -3.56
CA LEU A 341 -31.06 15.50 -3.34
C LEU A 341 -32.42 15.55 -4.01
N GLN A 342 -33.04 16.75 -4.05
CA GLN A 342 -34.28 16.99 -4.74
C GLN A 342 -33.97 17.69 -6.06
N HIS A 343 -34.24 16.98 -7.16
CA HIS A 343 -33.90 17.47 -8.49
C HIS A 343 -34.74 16.75 -9.55
N ARG A 344 -34.83 17.38 -10.72
CA ARG A 344 -35.24 16.73 -11.96
C ARG A 344 -34.11 16.91 -12.98
N HIS A 345 -33.82 15.90 -13.79
CA HIS A 345 -32.84 16.01 -14.85
C HIS A 345 -33.34 15.50 -16.18
N GLY A 346 -33.13 16.30 -17.20
CA GLY A 346 -33.69 16.15 -18.54
C GLY A 346 -32.98 15.12 -19.42
N PRO A 347 -33.45 15.01 -20.67
CA PRO A 347 -34.33 15.96 -21.35
C PRO A 347 -35.75 15.92 -20.77
N PHE A 348 -36.46 17.08 -20.79
CA PHE A 348 -37.84 17.19 -20.28
C PHE A 348 -38.87 17.01 -21.38
N GLU A 349 -38.44 17.14 -22.62
CA GLU A 349 -39.25 16.94 -23.82
C GLU A 349 -38.79 15.67 -24.54
N ASP A 350 -39.66 15.09 -25.36
CA ASP A 350 -39.33 13.95 -26.20
C ASP A 350 -38.36 14.39 -27.30
N ILE A 351 -37.21 13.75 -27.34
CA ILE A 351 -36.13 13.99 -28.31
C ILE A 351 -35.73 12.69 -29.01
N LEU A 352 -35.24 12.81 -30.25
CA LEU A 352 -34.82 11.65 -31.06
C LEU A 352 -33.89 10.69 -30.32
N GLY A 353 -32.99 11.22 -29.49
CA GLY A 353 -32.03 10.40 -28.72
C GLY A 353 -32.65 9.49 -27.66
N LEU A 354 -33.95 9.65 -27.32
CA LEU A 354 -34.64 8.73 -26.44
C LEU A 354 -35.04 7.42 -27.15
N ARG A 355 -35.10 7.41 -28.49
CA ARG A 355 -35.37 6.20 -29.28
C ARG A 355 -34.24 5.15 -29.12
N ASP A 356 -33.00 5.57 -28.99
CA ASP A 356 -31.90 4.66 -28.71
C ASP A 356 -32.05 3.95 -27.37
N LEU A 357 -32.91 4.44 -26.48
CA LEU A 357 -33.10 3.97 -25.12
C LEU A 357 -34.37 3.11 -24.91
N VAL A 358 -35.08 2.80 -26.03
CA VAL A 358 -36.07 1.74 -26.11
C VAL A 358 -35.64 0.57 -26.99
N ASP A 359 -34.49 0.72 -27.67
CA ASP A 359 -33.96 -0.30 -28.56
C ASP A 359 -33.47 -1.54 -27.80
N LEU A 360 -33.82 -2.71 -28.34
CA LEU A 360 -33.40 -4.02 -27.82
C LEU A 360 -32.93 -4.92 -28.98
N PRO A 361 -31.84 -5.65 -28.82
CA PRO A 361 -31.32 -6.54 -29.88
C PRO A 361 -32.25 -7.72 -30.13
N GLY A 362 -32.51 -8.02 -31.40
CA GLY A 362 -33.30 -9.19 -31.79
C GLY A 362 -32.63 -10.52 -31.43
N GLY A 363 -33.48 -11.53 -31.13
CA GLY A 363 -32.99 -12.89 -30.87
C GLY A 363 -32.46 -13.14 -29.47
N PHE A 364 -32.67 -12.22 -28.52
CA PHE A 364 -32.37 -12.34 -27.10
C PHE A 364 -33.61 -12.11 -26.24
N ASN A 365 -33.72 -12.88 -25.17
CA ASN A 365 -34.77 -12.77 -24.14
C ASN A 365 -36.21 -12.68 -24.68
N PRO A 366 -36.62 -13.53 -25.65
CA PRO A 366 -37.92 -13.42 -26.33
C PRO A 366 -39.11 -13.61 -25.36
N ARG A 367 -38.99 -14.53 -24.39
CA ARG A 367 -40.07 -14.84 -23.44
C ARG A 367 -40.39 -13.69 -22.50
N THR A 368 -39.35 -12.94 -22.06
CA THR A 368 -39.56 -11.73 -21.24
C THR A 368 -40.23 -10.63 -22.06
N MET A 369 -39.83 -10.47 -23.33
CA MET A 369 -40.46 -9.51 -24.24
C MET A 369 -41.93 -9.85 -24.51
N GLU A 370 -42.27 -11.14 -24.73
CA GLU A 370 -43.63 -11.61 -24.85
C GLU A 370 -44.45 -11.38 -23.58
N TRP A 371 -43.86 -11.63 -22.41
CA TRP A 371 -44.46 -11.34 -21.12
C TRP A 371 -44.81 -9.84 -20.97
N ALA A 372 -43.86 -8.96 -21.31
CA ALA A 372 -44.08 -7.51 -21.25
C ALA A 372 -45.16 -7.05 -22.26
N ALA A 373 -45.13 -7.56 -23.48
CA ALA A 373 -46.19 -7.29 -24.49
C ALA A 373 -47.56 -7.76 -24.01
N ALA A 374 -47.64 -8.94 -23.41
CA ALA A 374 -48.90 -9.44 -22.82
C ALA A 374 -49.37 -8.58 -21.64
N LEU A 375 -48.46 -8.02 -20.85
CA LEU A 375 -48.82 -7.05 -19.80
C LEU A 375 -49.43 -5.80 -20.42
N ARG A 376 -48.81 -5.23 -21.48
CA ARG A 376 -49.33 -4.04 -22.20
C ARG A 376 -50.67 -4.25 -22.85
N ALA A 377 -50.97 -5.47 -23.33
CA ALA A 377 -52.21 -5.82 -23.96
C ALA A 377 -53.40 -5.92 -23.00
N ARG A 378 -53.17 -5.90 -21.68
CA ARG A 378 -54.30 -5.90 -20.71
C ARG A 378 -55.01 -4.55 -20.73
N PRO A 379 -56.34 -4.54 -20.62
CA PRO A 379 -57.13 -3.30 -20.70
C PRO A 379 -56.70 -2.24 -19.69
N GLU A 380 -56.27 -2.65 -18.51
CA GLU A 380 -55.82 -1.76 -17.44
C GLU A 380 -54.47 -1.06 -17.71
N TYR A 381 -53.66 -1.60 -18.68
CA TYR A 381 -52.32 -1.07 -19.02
C TYR A 381 -52.23 -0.62 -20.48
N ALA A 382 -53.22 -0.78 -21.31
CA ALA A 382 -53.19 -0.46 -22.75
C ALA A 382 -52.76 1.00 -23.01
N ASP A 383 -53.34 1.94 -22.27
CA ASP A 383 -53.02 3.37 -22.36
C ASP A 383 -52.33 3.92 -21.11
N ALA A 384 -51.75 3.02 -20.29
CA ALA A 384 -51.12 3.42 -19.04
C ALA A 384 -49.85 4.23 -19.27
N ASP A 385 -49.65 5.23 -18.43
CA ASP A 385 -48.40 6.03 -18.40
C ASP A 385 -47.20 5.26 -17.80
N ALA A 386 -46.02 5.80 -17.96
CA ALA A 386 -44.78 5.17 -17.48
C ALA A 386 -44.81 4.86 -15.97
N PRO A 387 -45.24 5.77 -15.05
CA PRO A 387 -45.35 5.45 -13.62
C PRO A 387 -46.25 4.28 -13.30
N THR A 388 -47.39 4.15 -13.97
CA THR A 388 -48.35 3.05 -13.79
C THR A 388 -47.72 1.71 -14.21
N LEU A 389 -47.01 1.69 -15.34
CA LEU A 389 -46.28 0.52 -15.82
C LEU A 389 -45.16 0.13 -14.87
N VAL A 390 -44.37 1.11 -14.40
CA VAL A 390 -43.33 0.90 -13.39
C VAL A 390 -43.92 0.28 -12.13
N ALA A 391 -45.02 0.79 -11.62
CA ALA A 391 -45.69 0.26 -10.44
C ALA A 391 -46.15 -1.20 -10.64
N ALA A 392 -46.66 -1.54 -11.83
CA ALA A 392 -47.04 -2.90 -12.18
C ALA A 392 -45.84 -3.87 -12.22
N VAL A 393 -44.72 -3.44 -12.83
CA VAL A 393 -43.47 -4.23 -12.91
C VAL A 393 -42.89 -4.43 -11.52
N LEU A 394 -42.85 -3.39 -10.67
CA LEU A 394 -42.34 -3.50 -9.29
C LEU A 394 -43.22 -4.40 -8.42
N ARG A 395 -44.55 -4.39 -8.66
CA ARG A 395 -45.47 -5.31 -7.99
C ARG A 395 -45.18 -6.75 -8.39
N HIS A 396 -44.99 -7.01 -9.68
CA HIS A 396 -44.61 -8.34 -10.15
C HIS A 396 -43.32 -8.83 -9.50
N ILE A 397 -42.31 -7.98 -9.35
CA ILE A 397 -41.07 -8.34 -8.66
C ILE A 397 -41.34 -8.65 -7.18
N ARG A 398 -42.15 -7.86 -6.50
CA ARG A 398 -42.47 -8.03 -5.08
C ARG A 398 -43.25 -9.31 -4.79
N GLU A 399 -44.21 -9.61 -5.63
CA GLU A 399 -45.17 -10.70 -5.43
C GLU A 399 -44.78 -11.98 -6.18
N GLY A 400 -43.88 -11.87 -7.15
CA GLY A 400 -43.54 -12.94 -8.07
C GLY A 400 -42.55 -14.01 -7.52
N GLY A 401 -42.17 -13.95 -6.24
CA GLY A 401 -41.28 -14.94 -5.62
C GLY A 401 -39.80 -14.75 -5.95
N PHE A 402 -39.40 -13.53 -6.31
CA PHE A 402 -38.01 -13.19 -6.55
C PHE A 402 -37.19 -13.17 -5.23
N THR A 403 -35.96 -13.62 -5.28
CA THR A 403 -35.09 -13.68 -4.13
C THR A 403 -33.74 -12.99 -4.43
N TYR A 404 -33.32 -12.11 -3.53
CA TYR A 404 -32.03 -11.45 -3.62
C TYR A 404 -30.92 -12.36 -3.06
N THR A 405 -29.95 -12.72 -3.89
CA THR A 405 -28.79 -13.56 -3.52
C THR A 405 -27.55 -13.16 -4.31
N LEU A 406 -26.38 -13.23 -3.69
CA LEU A 406 -25.09 -13.00 -4.36
C LEU A 406 -24.58 -14.24 -5.10
N GLU A 407 -25.20 -15.41 -4.90
CA GLU A 407 -24.86 -16.69 -5.52
C GLU A 407 -25.99 -17.23 -6.39
N PRO A 408 -26.44 -16.50 -7.43
CA PRO A 408 -27.55 -16.96 -8.28
C PRO A 408 -27.13 -18.07 -9.25
N GLY A 409 -25.83 -18.40 -9.32
CA GLY A 409 -25.26 -19.27 -10.33
C GLY A 409 -25.09 -18.59 -11.69
N THR A 410 -24.61 -19.30 -12.69
CA THR A 410 -24.40 -18.78 -14.05
C THR A 410 -25.69 -18.80 -14.86
N TYR A 411 -25.90 -17.77 -15.66
CA TYR A 411 -27.01 -17.61 -16.60
C TYR A 411 -26.54 -17.89 -18.05
N GLY A 412 -27.46 -18.36 -18.87
CA GLY A 412 -27.20 -18.70 -20.28
C GLY A 412 -27.31 -17.50 -21.23
N LYS A 413 -27.59 -17.79 -22.51
CA LYS A 413 -27.73 -16.77 -23.57
C LYS A 413 -28.88 -15.79 -23.28
N ASN A 414 -30.01 -16.30 -22.82
CA ASN A 414 -31.21 -15.52 -22.51
C ASN A 414 -31.29 -15.30 -20.99
N ALA A 415 -30.32 -14.64 -20.44
CA ALA A 415 -30.16 -14.47 -19.00
C ALA A 415 -31.31 -13.75 -18.34
N VAL A 416 -31.94 -12.78 -19.03
CA VAL A 416 -33.14 -12.08 -18.52
C VAL A 416 -34.36 -13.01 -18.50
N ASP A 417 -34.58 -13.85 -19.51
CA ASP A 417 -35.66 -14.85 -19.50
C ASP A 417 -35.54 -15.82 -18.34
N GLU A 418 -34.29 -16.38 -18.16
CA GLU A 418 -34.01 -17.31 -17.08
C GLU A 418 -34.24 -16.65 -15.70
N PHE A 419 -33.80 -15.39 -15.53
CA PHE A 419 -33.99 -14.65 -14.29
C PHE A 419 -35.47 -14.31 -14.07
N TRP A 420 -36.14 -13.74 -15.08
CA TRP A 420 -37.49 -13.18 -14.94
C TRP A 420 -38.59 -14.22 -14.77
N LEU A 421 -38.46 -15.33 -15.51
CA LEU A 421 -39.51 -16.34 -15.60
C LEU A 421 -39.18 -17.63 -14.82
N ASP A 422 -37.94 -18.08 -14.86
CA ASP A 422 -37.60 -19.42 -14.40
C ASP A 422 -37.01 -19.42 -12.99
N ARG A 423 -35.82 -18.81 -12.79
CA ARG A 423 -35.02 -18.96 -11.56
C ARG A 423 -35.38 -17.94 -10.48
N LYS A 424 -35.63 -16.69 -10.84
CA LYS A 424 -36.00 -15.57 -9.96
C LYS A 424 -34.97 -15.30 -8.85
N LEU A 425 -33.72 -15.78 -9.02
CA LEU A 425 -32.61 -15.62 -8.10
C LEU A 425 -31.62 -14.63 -8.68
N GLY A 426 -31.26 -13.59 -7.96
CA GLY A 426 -30.32 -12.61 -8.49
C GLY A 426 -29.94 -11.52 -7.49
N PHE A 427 -29.10 -10.60 -7.92
CA PHE A 427 -28.74 -9.41 -7.17
C PHE A 427 -28.95 -8.15 -8.02
N CYS A 428 -28.54 -6.97 -7.56
CA CYS A 428 -28.94 -5.68 -8.12
C CYS A 428 -28.85 -5.58 -9.65
N GLU A 429 -27.83 -6.13 -10.29
CA GLU A 429 -27.67 -6.08 -11.75
C GLU A 429 -28.73 -6.90 -12.50
N HIS A 430 -29.15 -8.04 -11.95
CA HIS A 430 -30.21 -8.86 -12.55
C HIS A 430 -31.55 -8.12 -12.51
N PHE A 431 -31.86 -7.54 -11.35
CA PHE A 431 -33.07 -6.76 -11.17
C PHE A 431 -33.12 -5.51 -12.05
N ALA A 432 -31.98 -4.74 -12.09
CA ALA A 432 -31.90 -3.55 -12.91
C ALA A 432 -31.98 -3.86 -14.41
N ALA A 433 -31.25 -4.89 -14.89
CA ALA A 433 -31.24 -5.28 -16.29
C ALA A 433 -32.61 -5.80 -16.75
N ALA A 434 -33.23 -6.69 -15.98
CA ALA A 434 -34.57 -7.21 -16.32
C ALA A 434 -35.62 -6.12 -16.32
N PHE A 435 -35.59 -5.22 -15.33
CA PHE A 435 -36.50 -4.07 -15.28
C PHE A 435 -36.33 -3.20 -16.53
N VAL A 436 -35.12 -2.86 -16.94
CA VAL A 436 -34.87 -2.01 -18.12
C VAL A 436 -35.30 -2.72 -19.42
N VAL A 437 -35.04 -4.02 -19.57
CA VAL A 437 -35.53 -4.80 -20.73
C VAL A 437 -37.06 -4.76 -20.79
N VAL A 438 -37.75 -5.00 -19.69
CA VAL A 438 -39.21 -4.96 -19.61
C VAL A 438 -39.75 -3.56 -19.96
N MET A 439 -39.17 -2.49 -19.37
CA MET A 439 -39.63 -1.12 -19.64
C MET A 439 -39.40 -0.72 -21.10
N ARG A 440 -38.29 -1.09 -21.71
CA ARG A 440 -38.03 -0.85 -23.14
C ARG A 440 -39.01 -1.59 -24.04
N THR A 441 -39.35 -2.82 -23.70
CA THR A 441 -40.39 -3.59 -24.42
C THR A 441 -41.76 -2.92 -24.29
N LEU A 442 -42.03 -2.21 -23.20
CA LEU A 442 -43.26 -1.43 -22.98
C LEU A 442 -43.20 -0.03 -23.64
N ASP A 443 -42.19 0.24 -24.49
CA ASP A 443 -41.94 1.54 -25.17
C ASP A 443 -41.66 2.69 -24.18
N VAL A 444 -41.07 2.39 -23.02
CA VAL A 444 -40.63 3.38 -22.04
C VAL A 444 -39.12 3.47 -22.07
N PRO A 445 -38.53 4.64 -22.44
CA PRO A 445 -37.08 4.79 -22.42
C PRO A 445 -36.52 4.53 -21.04
N ALA A 446 -35.57 3.60 -20.96
CA ALA A 446 -34.97 3.19 -19.69
C ALA A 446 -33.49 2.88 -19.86
N ARG A 447 -32.71 3.07 -18.77
CA ARG A 447 -31.26 2.84 -18.72
C ARG A 447 -30.84 2.32 -17.35
N ILE A 448 -29.67 1.68 -17.31
CA ILE A 448 -29.06 1.23 -16.06
C ILE A 448 -28.06 2.28 -15.59
N VAL A 449 -28.03 2.51 -14.29
CA VAL A 449 -27.00 3.30 -13.63
C VAL A 449 -26.27 2.39 -12.66
N THR A 450 -24.97 2.36 -12.75
CA THR A 450 -24.12 1.69 -11.77
C THR A 450 -23.40 2.72 -10.90
N GLY A 451 -23.04 2.35 -9.68
CA GLY A 451 -22.41 3.27 -8.74
C GLY A 451 -22.29 2.64 -7.36
N TYR A 452 -22.39 3.47 -6.33
CA TYR A 452 -22.43 3.00 -4.95
C TYR A 452 -23.72 3.47 -4.28
N GLN A 453 -24.31 2.62 -3.42
CA GLN A 453 -25.48 2.94 -2.65
C GLN A 453 -25.23 2.71 -1.16
N GLY A 454 -25.45 3.79 -0.36
CA GLY A 454 -25.23 3.78 1.07
C GLY A 454 -23.75 3.89 1.47
N SER A 455 -23.49 3.59 2.73
CA SER A 455 -22.18 3.62 3.38
C SER A 455 -22.17 2.67 4.57
N ASP A 456 -21.05 2.54 5.27
CA ASP A 456 -21.03 1.91 6.58
C ASP A 456 -22.03 2.60 7.52
N PRO A 457 -22.67 1.87 8.46
CA PRO A 457 -23.76 2.41 9.26
C PRO A 457 -23.35 3.52 10.24
N THR A 458 -22.05 3.56 10.60
CA THR A 458 -21.50 4.55 11.52
C THR A 458 -20.31 5.27 10.89
N PRO A 459 -20.24 6.61 10.99
CA PRO A 459 -19.10 7.34 10.50
C PRO A 459 -17.87 7.13 11.40
N VAL A 460 -16.69 7.12 10.80
CA VAL A 460 -15.39 7.04 11.49
C VAL A 460 -14.70 8.40 11.37
N ASP A 461 -14.41 9.04 12.48
CA ASP A 461 -13.82 10.42 12.52
C ASP A 461 -14.61 11.45 11.69
N GLY A 462 -15.94 11.31 11.62
CA GLY A 462 -16.81 12.16 10.80
C GLY A 462 -16.84 11.82 9.31
N TYR A 463 -16.19 10.73 8.89
CA TYR A 463 -16.23 10.23 7.52
C TYR A 463 -17.12 9.01 7.39
N TRP A 464 -18.03 9.04 6.45
CA TRP A 464 -18.82 7.91 6.01
C TRP A 464 -18.00 7.07 5.03
N ILE A 465 -17.83 5.78 5.32
CA ILE A 465 -16.99 4.90 4.52
C ILE A 465 -17.88 4.19 3.50
N VAL A 466 -17.59 4.43 2.22
CA VAL A 466 -18.20 3.71 1.10
C VAL A 466 -17.20 2.66 0.64
N ARG A 467 -17.60 1.39 0.68
CA ARG A 467 -16.76 0.25 0.30
C ARG A 467 -17.09 -0.22 -1.13
N GLN A 468 -16.23 -1.04 -1.71
CA GLN A 468 -16.52 -1.71 -2.97
C GLN A 468 -17.77 -2.60 -2.85
N SER A 469 -17.99 -3.22 -1.70
CA SER A 469 -19.21 -4.01 -1.39
C SER A 469 -20.51 -3.19 -1.39
N HIS A 470 -20.44 -1.86 -1.38
CA HIS A 470 -21.60 -0.98 -1.60
C HIS A 470 -21.86 -0.71 -3.08
N ALA A 471 -21.12 -1.34 -4.00
CA ALA A 471 -21.40 -1.26 -5.43
C ALA A 471 -22.84 -1.71 -5.69
N HIS A 472 -23.54 -0.97 -6.54
CA HIS A 472 -24.96 -1.15 -6.78
C HIS A 472 -25.32 -0.78 -8.21
N ALA A 473 -26.37 -1.42 -8.71
CA ALA A 473 -26.98 -1.12 -9.99
C ALA A 473 -28.46 -0.81 -9.78
N TRP A 474 -28.92 0.28 -10.37
CA TRP A 474 -30.33 0.69 -10.35
C TRP A 474 -30.78 1.09 -11.75
N ALA A 475 -32.05 1.35 -11.94
CA ALA A 475 -32.63 1.78 -13.20
C ALA A 475 -33.07 3.24 -13.16
N GLU A 476 -33.13 3.85 -14.31
CA GLU A 476 -33.83 5.11 -14.56
C GLU A 476 -34.76 4.93 -15.76
N TYR A 477 -35.98 5.43 -15.64
CA TYR A 477 -36.92 5.52 -16.75
C TYR A 477 -37.25 6.99 -17.03
N TRP A 478 -37.58 7.28 -18.28
CA TRP A 478 -37.89 8.64 -18.70
C TRP A 478 -39.40 8.89 -18.72
N MET A 479 -39.81 10.10 -18.37
CA MET A 479 -41.17 10.57 -18.52
C MET A 479 -41.24 12.03 -18.96
N PRO A 480 -42.24 12.38 -19.80
CA PRO A 480 -42.42 13.75 -20.29
C PRO A 480 -42.54 14.76 -19.14
N GLY A 481 -41.94 15.93 -19.28
CA GLY A 481 -42.01 17.03 -18.30
C GLY A 481 -41.25 16.81 -16.99
N ARG A 482 -40.86 15.56 -16.67
CA ARG A 482 -40.12 15.22 -15.46
C ARG A 482 -38.67 14.80 -15.75
N GLY A 483 -38.42 14.26 -16.96
CA GLY A 483 -37.10 13.74 -17.35
C GLY A 483 -36.84 12.35 -16.76
N TRP A 484 -35.60 12.07 -16.39
CA TRP A 484 -35.20 10.79 -15.84
C TRP A 484 -35.60 10.64 -14.38
N VAL A 485 -36.28 9.53 -14.08
CA VAL A 485 -36.75 9.17 -12.73
C VAL A 485 -36.03 7.91 -12.28
N ARG A 486 -35.32 7.99 -11.14
CA ARG A 486 -34.66 6.83 -10.53
C ARG A 486 -35.71 5.84 -10.00
N VAL A 487 -35.44 4.58 -10.26
CA VAL A 487 -36.16 3.45 -9.67
C VAL A 487 -35.15 2.36 -9.30
N ASP A 488 -35.28 1.82 -8.11
CA ASP A 488 -34.44 0.72 -7.65
C ASP A 488 -35.29 -0.54 -7.49
N PRO A 489 -35.27 -1.46 -8.48
CA PRO A 489 -36.04 -2.68 -8.41
C PRO A 489 -35.59 -3.61 -7.26
N THR A 490 -34.36 -3.50 -6.79
CA THR A 490 -33.87 -4.25 -5.64
C THR A 490 -34.62 -3.92 -4.36
N ALA A 491 -35.03 -2.67 -4.19
CA ALA A 491 -35.83 -2.25 -3.03
C ALA A 491 -37.17 -2.98 -2.89
N ALA A 492 -37.69 -3.53 -3.99
CA ALA A 492 -38.94 -4.30 -3.97
C ALA A 492 -38.78 -5.66 -3.29
N VAL A 493 -37.59 -6.25 -3.27
CA VAL A 493 -37.28 -7.59 -2.75
C VAL A 493 -36.39 -7.55 -1.51
N ALA A 494 -35.43 -6.63 -1.46
CA ALA A 494 -34.49 -6.47 -0.37
C ALA A 494 -34.49 -5.02 0.16
N PRO A 495 -35.57 -4.54 0.79
CA PRO A 495 -35.65 -3.16 1.26
C PRO A 495 -34.58 -2.81 2.29
N ASP A 496 -34.16 -3.75 3.14
CA ASP A 496 -33.10 -3.55 4.13
C ASP A 496 -31.74 -3.28 3.49
N ARG A 497 -31.48 -3.83 2.29
CA ARG A 497 -30.26 -3.57 1.53
C ARG A 497 -30.15 -2.08 1.14
N VAL A 498 -31.25 -1.51 0.72
CA VAL A 498 -31.35 -0.12 0.24
C VAL A 498 -31.58 0.86 1.39
N GLN A 499 -32.52 0.57 2.28
CA GLN A 499 -32.93 1.49 3.35
C GLN A 499 -31.96 1.53 4.53
N ARG A 500 -31.23 0.43 4.81
CA ARG A 500 -30.32 0.31 5.96
C ARG A 500 -28.88 0.06 5.57
N SER A 501 -28.54 0.10 4.29
CA SER A 501 -27.18 -0.20 3.76
C SER A 501 -26.60 -1.52 4.29
N ARG A 502 -27.44 -2.50 4.57
CA ARG A 502 -26.97 -3.83 5.00
C ARG A 502 -26.43 -4.60 3.80
N SER A 503 -25.13 -4.73 3.71
CA SER A 503 -24.51 -5.69 2.80
C SER A 503 -24.86 -7.11 3.23
N LEU A 504 -25.19 -8.00 2.29
CA LEU A 504 -25.22 -9.43 2.57
C LEU A 504 -23.78 -9.85 2.85
N GLN A 505 -23.46 -10.17 4.11
CA GLN A 505 -22.15 -10.71 4.42
C GLN A 505 -22.07 -12.16 3.91
N PRO A 506 -20.99 -12.54 3.21
CA PRO A 506 -20.72 -13.94 2.92
C PRO A 506 -20.64 -14.73 4.23
N ALA A 507 -20.95 -16.04 4.17
CA ALA A 507 -20.80 -16.91 5.34
C ALA A 507 -19.37 -16.75 5.93
N PRO A 508 -19.24 -16.62 7.25
CA PRO A 508 -17.96 -16.33 7.88
C PRO A 508 -16.93 -17.43 7.54
N GLY A 509 -15.85 -17.01 6.84
CA GLY A 509 -14.73 -17.90 6.51
C GLY A 509 -14.00 -18.43 7.75
N LEU A 510 -13.05 -19.35 7.54
CA LEU A 510 -12.28 -20.05 8.60
C LEU A 510 -11.65 -19.11 9.65
N VAL A 511 -11.33 -17.87 9.30
CA VAL A 511 -10.76 -16.87 10.22
C VAL A 511 -11.81 -16.38 11.23
N ALA A 512 -13.06 -16.22 10.83
CA ALA A 512 -14.14 -15.82 11.74
C ALA A 512 -14.47 -16.89 12.79
N GLY A 513 -14.14 -18.15 12.52
CA GLY A 513 -14.23 -19.25 13.49
C GLY A 513 -13.26 -19.13 14.66
N ALA A 514 -12.08 -18.54 14.43
CA ALA A 514 -11.05 -18.37 15.46
C ALA A 514 -11.40 -17.27 16.49
N PHE A 515 -12.30 -16.36 16.16
CA PHE A 515 -12.72 -15.24 17.01
C PHE A 515 -14.06 -15.47 17.75
N ARG A 516 -14.64 -16.66 17.66
CA ARG A 516 -15.92 -17.01 18.34
C ARG A 516 -15.92 -16.87 19.86
N GLY A 517 -14.76 -16.66 20.48
CA GLY A 517 -14.62 -16.48 21.93
C GLY A 517 -14.49 -15.03 22.40
N ILE A 518 -14.53 -14.04 21.50
CA ILE A 518 -14.41 -12.64 21.85
C ILE A 518 -15.81 -12.03 21.96
N ASP A 519 -16.04 -11.27 23.03
CA ASP A 519 -17.27 -10.47 23.19
C ASP A 519 -17.52 -9.61 21.94
N PRO A 520 -18.70 -9.74 21.31
CA PRO A 520 -19.04 -8.99 20.10
C PRO A 520 -18.87 -7.47 20.26
N ALA A 521 -19.19 -6.91 21.42
CA ALA A 521 -19.03 -5.48 21.71
C ALA A 521 -17.56 -5.07 21.79
N LEU A 522 -16.67 -5.92 22.29
CA LEU A 522 -15.23 -5.68 22.31
C LEU A 522 -14.64 -5.76 20.88
N ALA A 523 -15.07 -6.74 20.10
CA ALA A 523 -14.64 -6.89 18.70
C ALA A 523 -15.04 -5.66 17.86
N GLU A 524 -16.26 -5.15 18.06
CA GLU A 524 -16.77 -3.96 17.36
C GLU A 524 -15.99 -2.69 17.76
N ARG A 525 -15.69 -2.50 19.05
CA ARG A 525 -14.84 -1.39 19.52
C ARG A 525 -13.42 -1.46 18.98
N LEU A 526 -12.81 -2.65 18.95
CA LEU A 526 -11.47 -2.83 18.39
C LEU A 526 -11.46 -2.54 16.89
N ARG A 527 -12.48 -2.98 16.16
CA ARG A 527 -12.65 -2.68 14.74
C ARG A 527 -12.80 -1.17 14.51
N ALA A 528 -13.67 -0.50 15.25
CA ALA A 528 -13.88 0.94 15.14
C ALA A 528 -12.59 1.74 15.44
N ASN A 529 -11.84 1.37 16.50
CA ASN A 529 -10.55 2.00 16.81
C ASN A 529 -9.51 1.77 15.70
N TRP A 530 -9.45 0.55 15.16
CA TRP A 530 -8.57 0.24 14.03
C TRP A 530 -8.92 1.06 12.79
N GLU A 531 -10.21 1.16 12.46
CA GLU A 531 -10.71 1.94 11.33
C GLU A 531 -10.43 3.44 11.52
N ALA A 532 -10.58 3.97 12.74
CA ALA A 532 -10.21 5.35 13.08
C ALA A 532 -8.71 5.60 12.87
N MET A 533 -7.85 4.70 13.36
CA MET A 533 -6.40 4.81 13.16
C MET A 533 -6.03 4.71 11.67
N ASN A 534 -6.63 3.77 10.94
CA ASN A 534 -6.39 3.59 9.52
C ASN A 534 -6.92 4.81 8.70
N ASN A 535 -8.04 5.41 9.12
CA ASN A 535 -8.54 6.64 8.53
C ASN A 535 -7.57 7.81 8.76
N ARG A 536 -7.05 8.00 9.98
CA ARG A 536 -6.02 9.02 10.28
C ARG A 536 -4.76 8.81 9.45
N TRP A 537 -4.29 7.56 9.33
CA TRP A 537 -3.18 7.20 8.45
C TRP A 537 -3.44 7.62 7.00
N ASN A 538 -4.62 7.31 6.48
CA ASN A 538 -5.01 7.68 5.13
C ASN A 538 -5.05 9.20 4.94
N GLN A 539 -5.63 9.93 5.90
CA GLN A 539 -5.80 11.39 5.81
C GLN A 539 -4.49 12.17 5.97
N TRP A 540 -3.60 11.73 6.86
CA TRP A 540 -2.39 12.49 7.21
C TRP A 540 -1.14 12.00 6.47
N VAL A 541 -1.05 10.72 6.16
CA VAL A 541 0.13 10.15 5.52
C VAL A 541 -0.09 9.95 4.01
N LEU A 542 -1.14 9.22 3.63
CA LEU A 542 -1.35 8.87 2.23
C LEU A 542 -1.95 10.03 1.41
N ASN A 543 -2.79 10.87 2.01
CA ASN A 543 -3.35 12.07 1.36
C ASN A 543 -2.43 13.31 1.44
N TYR A 544 -1.19 13.16 1.92
CA TYR A 544 -0.21 14.24 1.91
C TYR A 544 0.27 14.45 0.47
N SER A 545 -0.46 15.25 -0.28
CA SER A 545 -0.27 15.53 -1.70
C SER A 545 0.62 16.76 -1.95
N ARG A 546 1.00 16.98 -3.22
CA ARG A 546 1.71 18.19 -3.67
C ARG A 546 0.98 19.48 -3.28
N ALA A 547 -0.36 19.50 -3.39
CA ALA A 547 -1.15 20.66 -2.98
C ALA A 547 -0.99 20.99 -1.48
N ARG A 548 -0.93 19.96 -0.62
CA ARG A 548 -0.65 20.15 0.81
C ARG A 548 0.78 20.58 1.09
N GLN A 549 1.75 20.15 0.30
CA GLN A 549 3.12 20.67 0.43
C GLN A 549 3.18 22.17 0.14
N PHE A 550 2.47 22.60 -0.91
CA PHE A 550 2.42 24.03 -1.26
C PHE A 550 1.65 24.85 -0.23
N SER A 551 0.52 24.35 0.29
CA SER A 551 -0.20 25.04 1.38
C SER A 551 0.63 25.16 2.66
N LEU A 552 1.52 24.19 2.95
CA LEU A 552 2.47 24.30 4.05
C LEU A 552 3.47 25.44 3.81
N LEU A 553 4.00 25.59 2.59
CA LEU A 553 4.89 26.69 2.24
C LEU A 553 4.18 28.05 2.31
N GLU A 554 2.92 28.15 1.87
CA GLU A 554 2.11 29.36 2.01
C GLU A 554 1.96 29.76 3.47
N GLN A 555 1.69 28.80 4.37
CA GLN A 555 1.64 29.05 5.82
C GLN A 555 2.99 29.48 6.39
N LEU A 556 4.10 29.09 5.78
CA LEU A 556 5.45 29.53 6.14
C LEU A 556 5.84 30.89 5.52
N GLY A 557 4.92 31.53 4.77
CA GLY A 557 5.10 32.89 4.22
C GLY A 557 5.59 32.95 2.77
N PHE A 558 5.53 31.85 2.00
CA PHE A 558 5.84 31.87 0.58
C PHE A 558 4.61 32.27 -0.22
N GLU A 559 4.64 33.41 -0.91
CA GLU A 559 3.49 33.95 -1.69
C GLU A 559 3.15 33.09 -2.92
N ARG A 560 4.13 32.44 -3.56
CA ARG A 560 3.97 31.58 -4.74
C ARG A 560 4.86 30.34 -4.62
N PRO A 561 4.46 29.36 -3.82
CA PRO A 561 5.29 28.19 -3.57
C PRO A 561 5.56 27.38 -4.83
N SER A 562 6.81 27.00 -5.02
CA SER A 562 7.28 26.19 -6.12
C SER A 562 8.01 24.92 -5.62
N TRP A 563 8.19 23.93 -6.49
CA TRP A 563 8.99 22.74 -6.15
C TRP A 563 10.46 23.11 -5.81
N GLN A 564 10.97 24.20 -6.38
CA GLN A 564 12.32 24.70 -6.11
C GLN A 564 12.45 25.22 -4.69
N ASP A 565 11.42 25.85 -4.16
CA ASP A 565 11.40 26.36 -2.78
C ASP A 565 11.34 25.22 -1.76
N LEU A 566 10.58 24.14 -2.07
CA LEU A 566 10.64 22.88 -1.30
C LEU A 566 12.06 22.32 -1.28
N ALA A 567 12.72 22.23 -2.45
CA ALA A 567 14.08 21.71 -2.54
C ALA A 567 15.09 22.58 -1.76
N LYS A 568 15.01 23.91 -1.88
CA LYS A 568 15.86 24.84 -1.12
C LYS A 568 15.65 24.68 0.39
N LEU A 569 14.40 24.61 0.84
CA LEU A 569 14.06 24.42 2.26
C LEU A 569 14.59 23.09 2.76
N LEU A 570 14.40 22.00 2.00
CA LEU A 570 14.91 20.67 2.32
C LEU A 570 16.43 20.68 2.48
N VAL A 571 17.16 21.23 1.50
CA VAL A 571 18.63 21.35 1.54
C VAL A 571 19.06 22.19 2.73
N GLY A 572 18.38 23.31 3.02
CA GLY A 572 18.65 24.16 4.17
C GLY A 572 18.53 23.41 5.50
N VAL A 573 17.41 22.70 5.70
CA VAL A 573 17.13 21.93 6.93
C VAL A 573 18.15 20.77 7.09
N LEU A 574 18.45 20.03 6.01
CA LEU A 574 19.43 18.94 6.07
C LEU A 574 20.86 19.45 6.32
N SER A 575 21.20 20.62 5.75
CA SER A 575 22.50 21.26 6.01
C SER A 575 22.62 21.69 7.46
N LEU A 576 21.57 22.32 8.02
CA LEU A 576 21.53 22.71 9.43
C LEU A 576 21.62 21.50 10.36
N ALA A 577 20.88 20.43 10.09
CA ALA A 577 20.95 19.18 10.84
C ALA A 577 22.33 18.53 10.78
N SER A 578 22.97 18.56 9.61
CA SER A 578 24.36 18.06 9.43
C SER A 578 25.38 18.87 10.21
N LEU A 579 25.25 20.21 10.21
CA LEU A 579 26.10 21.10 11.00
C LEU A 579 25.89 20.89 12.51
N ALA A 580 24.64 20.74 12.94
CA ALA A 580 24.31 20.44 14.34
C ALA A 580 24.90 19.09 14.78
N GLY A 581 24.79 18.06 13.93
CA GLY A 581 25.40 16.74 14.14
C GLY A 581 26.94 16.81 14.21
N ALA A 582 27.57 17.58 13.33
CA ALA A 582 29.00 17.81 13.35
C ALA A 582 29.46 18.57 14.61
N ALA A 583 28.71 19.60 15.00
CA ALA A 583 28.96 20.35 16.24
C ALA A 583 28.82 19.46 17.48
N TRP A 584 27.78 18.61 17.52
CA TRP A 584 27.63 17.63 18.60
C TRP A 584 28.78 16.64 18.63
N ALA A 585 29.15 16.03 17.48
CA ALA A 585 30.28 15.08 17.42
C ALA A 585 31.60 15.73 17.86
N TRP A 586 31.78 17.00 17.50
CA TRP A 586 32.95 17.76 17.95
C TRP A 586 32.89 18.02 19.47
N TRP A 587 31.72 18.40 20.01
CA TRP A 587 31.54 18.63 21.44
C TRP A 587 31.69 17.33 22.26
N ASP A 588 31.12 16.20 21.78
CA ASP A 588 31.26 14.89 22.40
C ASP A 588 32.74 14.43 22.42
N ARG A 589 33.47 14.63 21.30
CA ARG A 589 34.92 14.39 21.27
C ARG A 589 35.71 15.25 22.29
N ARG A 590 35.24 16.45 22.59
CA ARG A 590 35.87 17.30 23.61
C ARG A 590 35.57 16.83 25.03
N ARG A 591 34.46 16.11 25.24
CA ARG A 591 34.09 15.52 26.53
C ARG A 591 34.77 14.17 26.81
N GLN A 592 35.37 13.52 25.82
CA GLN A 592 36.12 12.28 26.04
C GLN A 592 37.22 12.50 27.08
N ASP A 593 37.38 11.47 27.95
CA ASP A 593 38.41 11.48 28.98
C ASP A 593 39.81 11.83 28.37
N PRO A 594 40.52 12.82 28.89
CA PRO A 594 41.86 13.19 28.45
C PRO A 594 42.83 12.00 28.36
N TRP A 595 42.64 10.98 29.20
CA TRP A 595 43.39 9.74 29.18
C TRP A 595 43.08 8.92 27.91
N GLN A 596 41.86 8.71 27.55
CA GLN A 596 41.48 7.97 26.33
C GLN A 596 42.01 8.68 25.07
N ARG A 597 41.93 9.99 25.02
CA ARG A 597 42.52 10.79 23.92
C ARG A 597 44.02 10.62 23.81
N LEU A 598 44.73 10.58 24.95
CA LEU A 598 46.14 10.34 24.99
C LEU A 598 46.48 8.93 24.48
N GLN A 599 45.77 7.91 24.94
CA GLN A 599 45.97 6.52 24.53
C GLN A 599 45.74 6.33 23.01
N GLY A 600 44.73 6.96 22.43
CA GLY A 600 44.50 6.96 20.98
C GLY A 600 45.65 7.62 20.19
N ARG A 601 46.18 8.75 20.67
CA ARG A 601 47.34 9.41 20.06
C ARG A 601 48.61 8.55 20.14
N VAL A 602 48.82 7.91 21.27
CA VAL A 602 49.94 6.98 21.47
C VAL A 602 49.85 5.81 20.49
N GLN A 603 48.68 5.20 20.38
CA GLN A 603 48.43 4.10 19.43
C GLN A 603 48.70 4.51 17.98
N GLN A 604 48.16 5.64 17.53
CA GLN A 604 48.39 6.15 16.18
C GLN A 604 49.86 6.43 15.90
N ARG A 605 50.59 6.90 16.91
CA ARG A 605 52.01 7.21 16.76
C ARG A 605 52.89 5.94 16.72
N LEU A 606 52.55 4.93 17.52
CA LEU A 606 53.23 3.63 17.51
C LEU A 606 52.99 2.89 16.18
N ALA A 607 51.76 2.96 15.64
CA ALA A 607 51.45 2.38 14.33
C ALA A 607 52.31 2.98 13.20
N ARG A 608 52.62 4.30 13.26
CA ARG A 608 53.46 4.97 12.25
C ARG A 608 54.94 4.51 12.29
N VAL A 609 55.41 4.00 13.42
CA VAL A 609 56.75 3.44 13.57
C VAL A 609 56.75 1.91 13.48
N GLY A 610 55.69 1.30 12.96
CA GLY A 610 55.61 -0.14 12.71
C GLY A 610 55.29 -0.99 13.95
N VAL A 611 54.83 -0.40 15.05
CA VAL A 611 54.44 -1.16 16.26
C VAL A 611 52.92 -1.25 16.35
N ALA A 612 52.35 -2.42 16.03
CA ALA A 612 50.95 -2.71 16.17
C ALA A 612 50.59 -2.95 17.65
N VAL A 613 49.66 -2.14 18.20
CA VAL A 613 49.13 -2.26 19.56
C VAL A 613 47.62 -2.27 19.56
N HIS A 614 47.02 -3.03 20.47
CA HIS A 614 45.55 -3.04 20.62
C HIS A 614 45.07 -1.83 21.41
N PRO A 615 43.82 -1.36 21.14
CA PRO A 615 43.22 -0.23 21.88
C PRO A 615 43.20 -0.44 23.40
N HIS A 616 43.07 -1.68 23.85
CA HIS A 616 42.94 -2.06 25.26
C HIS A 616 44.27 -2.43 25.95
N ASP A 617 45.41 -2.39 25.22
CA ASP A 617 46.69 -2.68 25.82
C ASP A 617 47.06 -1.57 26.82
N PRO A 618 47.42 -1.93 28.09
CA PRO A 618 47.91 -0.96 29.05
C PRO A 618 49.29 -0.43 28.60
N PRO A 619 49.75 0.73 29.10
CA PRO A 619 51.02 1.35 28.66
C PRO A 619 52.21 0.42 28.82
N ARG A 620 52.25 -0.40 29.86
CA ARG A 620 53.30 -1.40 30.10
C ARG A 620 53.35 -2.49 29.03
N ALA A 621 52.18 -2.99 28.59
CA ALA A 621 52.13 -3.98 27.51
C ALA A 621 52.61 -3.37 26.18
N ARG A 622 52.24 -2.11 25.92
CA ARG A 622 52.75 -1.36 24.75
C ARG A 622 54.25 -1.15 24.82
N ALA A 623 54.82 -0.85 26.00
CA ALA A 623 56.28 -0.74 26.21
C ALA A 623 56.99 -2.06 25.89
N SER A 624 56.45 -3.19 26.34
CA SER A 624 57.01 -4.51 26.03
C SER A 624 57.00 -4.81 24.53
N ARG A 625 55.92 -4.46 23.81
CA ARG A 625 55.85 -4.61 22.35
C ARG A 625 56.83 -3.69 21.61
N VAL A 626 56.98 -2.44 22.08
CA VAL A 626 57.98 -1.52 21.52
C VAL A 626 59.39 -2.10 21.63
N ARG A 627 59.73 -2.69 22.79
CA ARG A 627 61.01 -3.36 22.99
C ARG A 627 61.20 -4.56 22.07
N ALA A 628 60.12 -5.37 21.92
CA ALA A 628 60.17 -6.57 21.08
C ALA A 628 60.35 -6.23 19.58
N VAL A 629 59.67 -5.18 19.07
CA VAL A 629 59.68 -4.83 17.65
C VAL A 629 60.90 -3.94 17.30
N LEU A 630 61.20 -2.93 18.12
CA LEU A 630 62.24 -1.91 17.80
C LEU A 630 63.60 -2.12 18.51
N GLY A 631 63.69 -3.08 19.44
CA GLY A 631 64.87 -3.36 20.18
C GLY A 631 65.46 -2.15 20.88
N ARG A 632 66.79 -1.97 20.82
CA ARG A 632 67.45 -0.81 21.42
C ARG A 632 67.07 0.54 20.88
N ARG A 633 66.58 0.63 19.60
CA ARG A 633 66.13 1.88 18.99
C ARG A 633 64.80 2.37 19.60
N GLY A 634 63.99 1.48 20.13
CA GLY A 634 62.72 1.79 20.79
C GLY A 634 62.85 2.05 22.29
N GLN A 635 63.98 1.97 22.89
CA GLN A 635 64.18 2.03 24.33
C GLN A 635 63.58 3.32 24.96
N ALA A 636 63.89 4.46 24.38
CA ALA A 636 63.37 5.74 24.86
C ALA A 636 61.80 5.82 24.84
N LEU A 637 61.18 5.22 23.81
CA LEU A 637 59.71 5.14 23.74
C LEU A 637 59.12 4.19 24.81
N ALA A 638 59.80 3.06 25.03
CA ALA A 638 59.38 2.07 26.02
C ALA A 638 59.49 2.63 27.44
N GLU A 639 60.54 3.34 27.76
CA GLU A 639 60.76 4.00 29.06
C GLU A 639 59.70 5.07 29.35
N LEU A 640 59.34 5.86 28.34
CA LEU A 640 58.24 6.84 28.47
C LEU A 640 56.87 6.18 28.68
N LEU A 641 56.62 5.02 28.05
CA LEU A 641 55.40 4.26 28.27
C LEU A 641 55.37 3.61 29.66
N ASP A 642 56.48 3.09 30.16
CA ASP A 642 56.61 2.57 31.53
C ASP A 642 56.47 3.69 32.57
N ALA A 643 56.99 4.88 32.29
CA ALA A 643 56.75 6.05 33.15
C ALA A 643 55.29 6.44 33.19
N LEU A 644 54.61 6.39 32.04
CA LEU A 644 53.17 6.64 31.95
C LEU A 644 52.34 5.60 32.72
N ASP A 645 52.74 4.33 32.66
CA ASP A 645 52.09 3.24 33.41
C ASP A 645 52.26 3.42 34.92
N ARG A 646 53.49 3.72 35.40
CA ARG A 646 53.76 4.03 36.80
C ARG A 646 52.99 5.23 37.31
N GLN A 647 52.86 6.27 36.50
CA GLN A 647 52.10 7.48 36.83
C GLN A 647 50.61 7.20 36.99
N ARG A 648 50.03 6.29 36.21
CA ARG A 648 48.58 5.99 36.23
C ARG A 648 48.22 4.92 37.25
N TYR A 649 49.06 3.91 37.40
CA TYR A 649 48.76 2.69 38.17
C TYR A 649 49.73 2.47 39.37
N GLY A 650 50.67 3.40 39.63
CA GLY A 650 51.54 3.34 40.77
C GLY A 650 50.83 3.69 42.09
N SER A 651 51.56 3.51 43.21
CA SER A 651 51.04 3.74 44.55
C SER A 651 50.56 5.16 44.85
N THR A 652 50.98 6.12 44.09
CA THR A 652 50.49 7.51 44.08
C THR A 652 50.05 7.91 42.70
N PRO A 653 48.82 7.59 42.28
CA PRO A 653 48.37 7.90 40.94
C PRO A 653 48.19 9.41 40.75
N ALA A 654 48.97 10.02 39.86
CA ALA A 654 48.73 11.39 39.39
C ALA A 654 47.77 11.36 38.20
N GLY A 655 46.65 12.04 38.29
CA GLY A 655 45.51 11.91 37.37
C GLY A 655 45.77 12.27 35.90
N THR A 656 46.77 13.10 35.61
CA THR A 656 47.11 13.51 34.21
C THR A 656 48.62 13.47 34.00
N PRO A 657 49.09 13.10 32.79
CA PRO A 657 50.51 13.08 32.47
C PRO A 657 51.13 14.47 32.64
N GLN A 658 52.39 14.53 33.13
CA GLN A 658 53.12 15.79 33.21
C GLN A 658 53.15 16.53 31.87
N ARG A 659 53.03 17.86 31.92
CA ARG A 659 52.88 18.75 30.73
C ARG A 659 53.98 18.63 29.67
N GLY A 660 54.98 17.86 29.79
CA GLY A 660 56.02 17.60 28.78
C GLY A 660 56.01 16.21 28.18
N TRP A 661 55.29 15.24 28.80
CA TRP A 661 55.39 13.83 28.42
C TRP A 661 55.03 13.56 26.94
N TRP A 662 53.95 14.18 26.43
CA TRP A 662 53.59 13.99 25.03
C TRP A 662 54.61 14.54 24.05
N ARG A 663 55.24 15.69 24.38
CA ARG A 663 56.28 16.27 23.54
C ARG A 663 57.53 15.35 23.49
N ALA A 664 57.94 14.80 24.62
CA ALA A 664 59.04 13.85 24.71
C ALA A 664 58.74 12.55 23.93
N PHE A 665 57.53 11.99 24.11
CA PHE A 665 57.10 10.78 23.39
C PHE A 665 57.02 11.02 21.88
N ALA A 666 56.46 12.13 21.46
CA ALA A 666 56.34 12.49 20.04
C ALA A 666 57.71 12.78 19.40
N ALA A 667 58.65 13.34 20.15
CA ALA A 667 60.02 13.55 19.69
C ALA A 667 60.78 12.22 19.54
N ALA A 668 60.73 11.35 20.55
CA ALA A 668 61.32 10.02 20.50
C ALA A 668 60.78 9.16 19.34
N ALA A 669 59.45 9.27 19.08
CA ALA A 669 58.84 8.58 17.95
C ALA A 669 59.19 9.16 16.57
N ARG A 670 59.52 10.46 16.49
CA ARG A 670 59.98 11.10 15.23
C ARG A 670 61.41 10.75 14.89
N ALA A 671 62.24 10.46 15.89
CA ALA A 671 63.65 10.04 15.72
C ALA A 671 63.74 8.61 15.12
N LEU A 672 62.69 7.87 15.04
CA LEU A 672 62.65 6.54 14.46
C LEU A 672 62.20 6.59 12.97
N PRO A 673 62.82 5.77 12.10
CA PRO A 673 62.36 5.69 10.71
C PRO A 673 60.92 5.22 10.65
N PRO A 674 60.15 5.68 9.66
CA PRO A 674 58.77 5.18 9.47
C PRO A 674 58.85 3.68 9.20
N GLY A 675 58.10 2.90 10.00
CA GLY A 675 58.02 1.46 9.81
C GLY A 675 57.26 1.16 8.51
N LEU A 676 57.81 0.27 7.70
CA LEU A 676 57.03 -0.34 6.61
C LEU A 676 55.84 -1.04 7.25
N PRO A 677 54.60 -0.93 6.67
CA PRO A 677 53.49 -1.69 7.16
C PRO A 677 53.78 -3.18 7.00
N GLU A 678 54.04 -3.89 8.12
CA GLU A 678 54.09 -5.35 8.09
C GLU A 678 52.78 -5.87 7.50
N GLY A 679 52.92 -6.65 6.41
CA GLY A 679 51.84 -7.40 5.84
C GLY A 679 51.18 -8.24 6.93
N VAL A 680 49.83 -8.25 6.92
CA VAL A 680 48.99 -9.14 7.70
C VAL A 680 49.67 -10.54 7.75
N PRO A 681 49.91 -11.15 8.92
CA PRO A 681 50.49 -12.48 8.97
C PRO A 681 49.51 -13.42 8.23
N THR A 682 49.91 -13.89 7.07
CA THR A 682 49.35 -15.04 6.40
C THR A 682 49.50 -16.22 7.36
N GLY A 683 48.36 -16.81 7.75
CA GLY A 683 48.33 -17.96 8.66
C GLY A 683 49.22 -19.12 8.20
N PRO A 684 49.44 -20.10 9.08
CA PRO A 684 50.48 -21.11 8.89
C PRO A 684 50.27 -21.89 7.60
N THR A 685 51.28 -21.92 6.74
CA THR A 685 51.40 -22.85 5.61
C THR A 685 51.21 -24.27 6.10
N ARG A 686 50.13 -24.92 5.69
CA ARG A 686 49.94 -26.34 5.83
C ARG A 686 51.05 -27.04 5.03
N ALA A 687 51.98 -27.65 5.76
CA ALA A 687 52.88 -28.68 5.21
C ALA A 687 52.01 -29.83 4.73
N GLY A 688 52.03 -30.19 3.44
CA GLY A 688 51.39 -31.35 2.87
C GLY A 688 52.04 -32.64 3.36
N PRO A 689 51.28 -33.73 3.55
CA PRO A 689 51.84 -35.01 3.76
C PRO A 689 52.26 -35.62 2.41
N ARG A 690 53.37 -36.35 2.43
CA ARG A 690 53.82 -37.27 1.39
C ARG A 690 52.82 -38.42 1.17
#